data_4146b0f51ec72148863542ec0eebb793
#
_entry.id   4146b0f51ec72148863542ec0eebb793
#
_cell.length_a   1.000
_cell.length_b   1.000
_cell.length_c   1.000
_cell.angle_alpha   90.00
_cell.angle_beta   90.00
_cell.angle_gamma   90.00
#
_symmetry.space_group_name_H-M   'P 1'
#
loop_
_entity.id
_entity.type
_entity.pdbx_description
1 polymer ?
#
loop_
_entity_poly.entity_id
_entity_poly.type
_entity_poly.pdbx_seq_one_letter_code
_entity_poly.pdbx_strand_id
1 'polypeptide(L)'
;MFLEASPPRIKTRSRLENLLLLILRCLAFLLLALCFTRPFLPFKSQHPGGEPGQRTVLLVDTSASMRREGMQETIRQRVSETLESLSNKDRLAVMTFSNKVHRLVDYPETTGITKEKRDELVMQRLAGANPDWGGSQLGTALVAAVEAITEDEAREGIDASNGGKILLLSDLQQGSVLEELNTFHWPENVTVALEPVEADATSNAGLLLAASSEEARDMEKNRTQVRIWNAANSETDKFTLAWQGNGGEAEIYVPAGRSRVVRAPAKPGPGASVLLLSGDEEEFDNRLHIAPQRPRPINIVYVANQPENGPQGSLFYLQKVFQPSRFLLPKVTAFSQLPKPEDFRATDVQLAIAESPIAEVNLEPLKQYLAAGRKLLYILNDENDLGGLQQLANLKSEPLPVLEKPKTAAGQYQLIEELNTRHPVLTSFAEPRYRDFTKVHFWKHRTWPESAFASANVLARFDNGSPALVEIPTGKGSILLLTSSWRPEDSQLAVSTKFVPLLFSILEYSAGRLAQKARFATGDAVPIPQNPVATAIVKPDGKRITINKGQETFAGTDTPGIYRMVTSEGELPFAVNIPPEESRTQPMAPKQLEQLGVLFPNVSTAKPDEPTKKSQKPFAEIENQQKLWKWLLAAACILFLMETWLAGRMTRPALTAQEG
;
A
#
# COMPACT_ATOMS: atom_id res chain seq x y z
N MET A 1 0.47 103.48 22.36
CA MET A 1 -0.54 102.82 21.58
C MET A 1 0.07 102.50 20.24
N PHE A 2 0.61 101.29 20.11
CA PHE A 2 1.58 100.90 19.08
C PHE A 2 0.89 99.96 18.07
N LEU A 3 0.93 100.36 16.81
CA LEU A 3 0.63 99.53 15.67
C LEU A 3 1.98 99.20 15.01
N GLU A 4 2.45 97.93 15.21
CA GLU A 4 3.58 97.42 14.46
C GLU A 4 3.13 96.97 13.07
N ALA A 5 3.81 97.47 12.04
CA ALA A 5 3.57 97.06 10.66
C ALA A 5 4.17 95.71 10.34
N SER A 6 3.34 94.80 9.83
CA SER A 6 3.77 93.51 9.34
C SER A 6 4.74 93.62 8.15
N PRO A 7 5.82 92.82 8.11
CA PRO A 7 6.73 92.80 6.96
C PRO A 7 6.06 92.24 5.70
N PRO A 8 6.40 92.75 4.52
CA PRO A 8 5.78 92.30 3.28
C PRO A 8 6.15 90.84 2.94
N ARG A 9 5.13 90.00 2.65
CA ARG A 9 5.33 88.67 2.12
C ARG A 9 5.95 88.79 0.73
N ILE A 10 7.22 88.34 0.61
CA ILE A 10 7.90 88.16 -0.68
C ILE A 10 7.34 86.91 -1.33
N LYS A 11 6.52 87.04 -2.36
CA LYS A 11 6.16 85.97 -3.27
C LYS A 11 7.33 85.77 -4.22
N THR A 12 8.19 84.80 -3.89
CA THR A 12 9.18 84.28 -4.84
C THR A 12 8.47 83.41 -5.85
N ARG A 13 8.28 83.88 -7.05
CA ARG A 13 7.89 83.13 -8.22
C ARG A 13 9.12 82.30 -8.60
N SER A 14 9.17 81.00 -8.20
CA SER A 14 10.21 80.12 -8.67
C SER A 14 10.00 79.84 -10.16
N ARG A 15 10.86 80.41 -11.01
CA ARG A 15 10.96 79.98 -12.41
C ARG A 15 11.62 78.57 -12.42
N LEU A 16 10.98 77.65 -13.15
CA LEU A 16 11.57 76.30 -13.41
C LEU A 16 12.76 76.46 -14.35
N GLU A 17 13.93 76.80 -13.80
CA GLU A 17 15.15 77.16 -14.60
C GLU A 17 15.81 75.92 -15.22
N ASN A 18 15.41 74.64 -14.80
CA ASN A 18 15.97 73.40 -15.32
C ASN A 18 14.87 72.38 -15.66
N LEU A 19 13.94 72.77 -16.54
CA LEU A 19 12.82 71.94 -16.96
C LEU A 19 13.28 70.60 -17.48
N LEU A 20 14.41 70.52 -18.20
CA LEU A 20 14.97 69.29 -18.73
C LEU A 20 15.41 68.30 -17.63
N LEU A 21 16.09 68.80 -16.58
CA LEU A 21 16.49 68.00 -15.42
C LEU A 21 15.28 67.51 -14.64
N LEU A 22 14.24 68.31 -14.49
CA LEU A 22 12.99 67.89 -13.84
C LEU A 22 12.29 66.78 -14.62
N ILE A 23 12.19 66.92 -15.96
CA ILE A 23 11.60 65.87 -16.83
C ILE A 23 12.39 64.58 -16.73
N LEU A 24 13.74 64.65 -16.78
CA LEU A 24 14.58 63.42 -16.68
C LEU A 24 14.37 62.71 -15.34
N ARG A 25 14.28 63.50 -14.24
CA ARG A 25 14.03 62.96 -12.90
C ARG A 25 12.65 62.33 -12.79
N CYS A 26 11.61 62.99 -13.27
CA CYS A 26 10.26 62.46 -13.30
C CYS A 26 10.18 61.19 -14.13
N LEU A 27 10.86 61.13 -15.29
CA LEU A 27 10.91 59.94 -16.13
C LEU A 27 11.63 58.77 -15.47
N ALA A 28 12.75 59.05 -14.77
CA ALA A 28 13.48 58.00 -14.02
C ALA A 28 12.63 57.42 -12.88
N PHE A 29 11.91 58.25 -12.12
CA PHE A 29 10.97 57.79 -11.10
C PHE A 29 9.78 57.05 -11.68
N LEU A 30 9.26 57.46 -12.83
CA LEU A 30 8.18 56.77 -13.54
C LEU A 30 8.64 55.39 -14.00
N LEU A 31 9.84 55.22 -14.57
CA LEU A 31 10.41 53.93 -14.94
C LEU A 31 10.67 53.04 -13.72
N LEU A 32 11.11 53.65 -12.61
CA LEU A 32 11.30 52.92 -11.36
C LEU A 32 9.96 52.41 -10.80
N ALA A 33 8.91 53.24 -10.82
CA ALA A 33 7.55 52.85 -10.44
C ALA A 33 7.01 51.75 -11.34
N LEU A 34 7.22 51.83 -12.67
CA LEU A 34 6.88 50.79 -13.64
C LEU A 34 7.67 49.50 -13.41
N CYS A 35 8.92 49.58 -12.94
CA CYS A 35 9.70 48.40 -12.56
C CYS A 35 9.06 47.64 -11.39
N PHE A 36 8.51 48.36 -10.38
CA PHE A 36 7.82 47.76 -9.24
C PHE A 36 6.46 47.19 -9.59
N THR A 37 5.77 47.67 -10.63
CA THR A 37 4.51 47.08 -11.13
C THR A 37 4.73 45.80 -11.90
N ARG A 38 5.98 45.45 -12.22
CA ARG A 38 6.39 44.22 -12.92
C ARG A 38 5.53 43.97 -14.17
N PRO A 39 5.52 44.86 -15.17
CA PRO A 39 4.67 44.71 -16.32
C PRO A 39 5.02 43.49 -17.14
N PHE A 40 3.99 42.77 -17.59
CA PHE A 40 4.11 41.67 -18.56
C PHE A 40 3.30 42.02 -19.81
N LEU A 41 3.81 41.61 -20.95
CA LEU A 41 3.10 41.74 -22.20
C LEU A 41 2.49 40.38 -22.55
N PRO A 42 1.16 40.26 -22.66
CA PRO A 42 0.55 39.05 -23.18
C PRO A 42 0.85 38.97 -24.68
N PHE A 43 1.97 38.33 -25.05
CA PHE A 43 2.20 37.97 -26.44
C PHE A 43 1.28 36.81 -26.81
N LYS A 44 0.29 37.06 -27.67
CA LYS A 44 -0.25 36.00 -28.48
C LYS A 44 0.86 35.54 -29.44
N SER A 45 1.54 34.45 -29.11
CA SER A 45 2.46 33.82 -30.05
C SER A 45 1.65 33.36 -31.26
N GLN A 46 1.62 34.18 -32.31
CA GLN A 46 1.24 33.72 -33.65
C GLN A 46 2.42 32.87 -34.12
N HIS A 47 2.35 31.56 -33.88
CA HIS A 47 3.24 30.60 -34.53
C HIS A 47 2.91 30.60 -36.03
N PRO A 48 3.90 30.70 -36.94
CA PRO A 48 3.67 30.67 -38.40
C PRO A 48 3.25 29.30 -38.92
N GLY A 49 2.73 28.41 -38.07
CA GLY A 49 2.38 27.02 -38.41
C GLY A 49 0.97 26.55 -38.04
N GLY A 50 0.04 27.46 -37.74
CA GLY A 50 -1.32 27.07 -37.33
C GLY A 50 -1.40 26.61 -35.87
N GLU A 51 -2.60 26.45 -35.32
CA GLU A 51 -2.83 25.98 -33.94
C GLU A 51 -2.08 24.65 -33.71
N PRO A 52 -1.29 24.53 -32.63
CA PRO A 52 -0.68 23.27 -32.25
C PRO A 52 -1.78 22.23 -32.05
N GLY A 53 -1.55 20.98 -32.52
CA GLY A 53 -2.51 19.91 -32.38
C GLY A 53 -2.78 19.57 -30.92
N GLN A 54 -3.95 19.04 -30.65
CA GLN A 54 -4.35 18.61 -29.30
C GLN A 54 -3.51 17.39 -28.86
N ARG A 55 -3.07 17.40 -27.60
CA ARG A 55 -2.43 16.22 -26.99
C ARG A 55 -3.51 15.25 -26.55
N THR A 56 -3.46 14.04 -27.08
CA THR A 56 -4.43 12.99 -26.75
C THR A 56 -3.70 11.78 -26.18
N VAL A 57 -4.19 11.26 -25.06
CA VAL A 57 -3.82 9.94 -24.55
C VAL A 57 -4.99 8.99 -24.78
N LEU A 58 -4.75 7.94 -25.54
CA LEU A 58 -5.69 6.83 -25.67
C LEU A 58 -5.38 5.83 -24.54
N LEU A 59 -6.28 5.72 -23.57
CA LEU A 59 -6.14 4.88 -22.40
C LEU A 59 -7.09 3.70 -22.50
N VAL A 60 -6.53 2.49 -22.70
CA VAL A 60 -7.29 1.27 -22.99
C VAL A 60 -7.21 0.32 -21.81
N ASP A 61 -8.36 -0.07 -21.31
CA ASP A 61 -8.49 -1.08 -20.26
C ASP A 61 -8.18 -2.48 -20.80
N THR A 62 -7.31 -3.20 -20.12
CA THR A 62 -6.92 -4.57 -20.40
C THR A 62 -7.04 -5.46 -19.16
N SER A 63 -7.88 -5.08 -18.20
CA SER A 63 -8.16 -5.85 -16.98
C SER A 63 -8.92 -7.16 -17.28
N ALA A 64 -9.12 -7.97 -16.25
CA ALA A 64 -9.74 -9.28 -16.39
C ALA A 64 -11.19 -9.20 -16.89
N SER A 65 -11.94 -8.18 -16.51
CA SER A 65 -13.32 -7.96 -16.97
C SER A 65 -13.42 -7.72 -18.49
N MET A 66 -12.35 -7.18 -19.10
CA MET A 66 -12.28 -6.96 -20.56
C MET A 66 -12.09 -8.24 -21.37
N ARG A 67 -12.03 -9.42 -20.73
CA ARG A 67 -12.00 -10.74 -21.35
C ARG A 67 -13.38 -11.26 -21.73
N ARG A 68 -14.45 -10.55 -21.34
CA ARG A 68 -15.83 -10.88 -21.71
C ARG A 68 -16.01 -10.88 -23.23
N GLU A 69 -16.98 -11.66 -23.69
CA GLU A 69 -17.23 -11.86 -25.13
C GLU A 69 -17.53 -10.52 -25.83
N GLY A 70 -17.03 -10.34 -27.04
CA GLY A 70 -17.24 -9.14 -27.89
C GLY A 70 -16.38 -7.93 -27.53
N MET A 71 -15.89 -7.79 -26.29
CA MET A 71 -15.26 -6.54 -25.81
C MET A 71 -13.98 -6.17 -26.58
N GLN A 72 -13.15 -7.14 -26.93
CA GLN A 72 -11.91 -6.85 -27.69
C GLN A 72 -12.18 -6.32 -29.09
N GLU A 73 -13.20 -6.85 -29.75
CA GLU A 73 -13.58 -6.38 -31.09
C GLU A 73 -14.14 -4.96 -31.01
N THR A 74 -14.99 -4.69 -30.01
CA THR A 74 -15.53 -3.36 -29.74
C THR A 74 -14.40 -2.35 -29.46
N ILE A 75 -13.36 -2.71 -28.66
CA ILE A 75 -12.19 -1.85 -28.44
C ILE A 75 -11.49 -1.53 -29.76
N ARG A 76 -11.20 -2.54 -30.59
CA ARG A 76 -10.50 -2.33 -31.86
C ARG A 76 -11.29 -1.41 -32.78
N GLN A 77 -12.61 -1.60 -32.87
CA GLN A 77 -13.48 -0.73 -33.64
C GLN A 77 -13.45 0.71 -33.10
N ARG A 78 -13.64 0.90 -31.80
CA ARG A 78 -13.61 2.24 -31.15
C ARG A 78 -12.27 2.95 -31.33
N VAL A 79 -11.16 2.22 -31.22
CA VAL A 79 -9.84 2.78 -31.49
C VAL A 79 -9.72 3.21 -32.94
N SER A 80 -10.18 2.40 -33.91
CA SER A 80 -10.16 2.77 -35.33
C SER A 80 -10.97 4.06 -35.58
N GLU A 81 -12.20 4.13 -35.06
CA GLU A 81 -13.07 5.32 -35.16
C GLU A 81 -12.39 6.57 -34.54
N THR A 82 -11.72 6.38 -33.38
CA THR A 82 -10.98 7.45 -32.71
C THR A 82 -9.82 7.94 -33.57
N LEU A 83 -9.01 7.03 -34.13
CA LEU A 83 -7.88 7.36 -34.99
C LEU A 83 -8.33 8.11 -36.25
N GLU A 84 -9.47 7.73 -36.83
CA GLU A 84 -10.06 8.43 -37.99
C GLU A 84 -10.43 9.88 -37.63
N SER A 85 -10.91 10.15 -36.44
CA SER A 85 -11.30 11.47 -35.94
C SER A 85 -10.12 12.43 -35.66
N LEU A 86 -8.93 11.88 -35.39
CA LEU A 86 -7.74 12.66 -35.08
C LEU A 86 -7.12 13.29 -36.33
N SER A 87 -6.67 14.53 -36.20
CA SER A 87 -5.98 15.25 -37.28
C SER A 87 -4.49 14.89 -37.34
N ASN A 88 -3.84 15.26 -38.47
CA ASN A 88 -2.39 15.08 -38.65
C ASN A 88 -1.55 15.91 -37.64
N LYS A 89 -2.16 16.93 -37.04
CA LYS A 89 -1.48 17.82 -36.05
C LYS A 89 -1.61 17.31 -34.63
N ASP A 90 -2.56 16.41 -34.36
CA ASP A 90 -2.80 15.91 -33.04
C ASP A 90 -1.68 14.94 -32.63
N ARG A 91 -1.20 15.13 -31.42
CA ARG A 91 -0.19 14.28 -30.81
C ARG A 91 -0.89 13.18 -30.04
N LEU A 92 -0.47 11.96 -30.25
CA LEU A 92 -1.11 10.79 -29.68
C LEU A 92 -0.11 9.96 -28.87
N ALA A 93 -0.48 9.61 -27.66
CA ALA A 93 0.14 8.53 -26.88
C ALA A 93 -0.91 7.45 -26.63
N VAL A 94 -0.49 6.20 -26.55
CA VAL A 94 -1.37 5.04 -26.29
C VAL A 94 -0.86 4.28 -25.08
N MET A 95 -1.73 4.07 -24.11
CA MET A 95 -1.45 3.33 -22.90
C MET A 95 -2.50 2.24 -22.68
N THR A 96 -2.08 1.13 -22.14
CA THR A 96 -2.98 0.10 -21.60
C THR A 96 -2.82 0.00 -20.09
N PHE A 97 -3.87 -0.41 -19.41
CA PHE A 97 -3.83 -0.63 -17.98
C PHE A 97 -4.62 -1.85 -17.52
N SER A 98 -4.10 -2.47 -16.49
CA SER A 98 -4.72 -3.48 -15.66
C SER A 98 -4.18 -3.31 -14.23
N ASN A 99 -3.46 -4.27 -13.66
CA ASN A 99 -2.68 -4.07 -12.43
C ASN A 99 -1.50 -3.09 -12.59
N LYS A 100 -1.10 -2.82 -13.83
CA LYS A 100 0.00 -1.92 -14.20
C LYS A 100 -0.38 -1.14 -15.43
N VAL A 101 0.23 0.03 -15.55
CA VAL A 101 0.11 0.85 -16.75
C VAL A 101 1.27 0.55 -17.68
N HIS A 102 0.96 0.29 -18.94
CA HIS A 102 1.94 0.06 -20.01
C HIS A 102 1.81 1.12 -21.08
N ARG A 103 2.89 1.85 -21.35
CA ARG A 103 2.97 2.77 -22.49
C ARG A 103 3.26 1.96 -23.75
N LEU A 104 2.27 1.86 -24.65
CA LEU A 104 2.42 1.16 -25.93
C LEU A 104 3.04 2.05 -26.99
N VAL A 105 2.65 3.32 -27.05
CA VAL A 105 3.13 4.33 -27.96
C VAL A 105 3.29 5.65 -27.21
N ASP A 106 4.48 6.23 -27.26
CA ASP A 106 4.77 7.54 -26.66
C ASP A 106 4.63 8.68 -27.68
N TYR A 107 4.39 9.91 -27.21
CA TYR A 107 4.27 11.11 -28.05
C TYR A 107 5.43 11.31 -29.06
N PRO A 108 6.71 11.11 -28.69
CA PRO A 108 7.80 11.25 -29.67
C PRO A 108 7.72 10.29 -30.83
N GLU A 109 7.15 9.08 -30.65
CA GLU A 109 7.01 8.07 -31.70
C GLU A 109 5.96 8.48 -32.76
N THR A 110 4.98 9.29 -32.36
CA THR A 110 3.88 9.75 -33.23
C THR A 110 4.12 11.13 -33.82
N THR A 111 5.19 11.82 -33.37
CA THR A 111 5.53 13.16 -33.82
C THR A 111 6.29 13.13 -35.14
N GLY A 112 5.83 13.91 -36.13
CA GLY A 112 6.51 14.05 -37.41
C GLY A 112 6.27 12.92 -38.43
N ILE A 113 5.40 11.95 -38.11
CA ILE A 113 4.94 10.90 -39.04
C ILE A 113 3.58 11.25 -39.63
N THR A 114 3.25 10.66 -40.79
CA THR A 114 1.92 10.87 -41.41
C THR A 114 0.84 10.15 -40.62
N LYS A 115 -0.41 10.60 -40.75
CA LYS A 115 -1.58 10.00 -40.07
C LYS A 115 -1.66 8.49 -40.33
N GLU A 116 -1.49 8.06 -41.57
CA GLU A 116 -1.59 6.66 -41.95
C GLU A 116 -0.55 5.79 -41.24
N LYS A 117 0.70 6.27 -41.14
CA LYS A 117 1.76 5.56 -40.42
C LYS A 117 1.55 5.54 -38.91
N ARG A 118 1.01 6.65 -38.36
CA ARG A 118 0.65 6.71 -36.92
C ARG A 118 -0.44 5.69 -36.61
N ASP A 119 -1.51 5.69 -37.38
CA ASP A 119 -2.65 4.82 -37.19
C ASP A 119 -2.26 3.33 -37.36
N GLU A 120 -1.41 3.02 -38.36
CA GLU A 120 -0.84 1.67 -38.54
C GLU A 120 0.01 1.24 -37.32
N LEU A 121 0.89 2.12 -36.81
CA LEU A 121 1.73 1.86 -35.62
C LEU A 121 0.87 1.55 -34.42
N VAL A 122 -0.16 2.36 -34.15
CA VAL A 122 -1.07 2.19 -33.03
C VAL A 122 -1.82 0.86 -33.12
N MET A 123 -2.40 0.55 -34.29
CA MET A 123 -3.13 -0.70 -34.48
C MET A 123 -2.23 -1.92 -34.36
N GLN A 124 -1.00 -1.85 -34.87
CA GLN A 124 -0.01 -2.93 -34.74
C GLN A 124 0.37 -3.19 -33.25
N ARG A 125 0.64 -2.11 -32.48
CA ARG A 125 0.99 -2.24 -31.07
C ARG A 125 -0.19 -2.74 -30.24
N LEU A 126 -1.39 -2.24 -30.50
CA LEU A 126 -2.61 -2.65 -29.81
C LEU A 126 -3.00 -4.10 -30.10
N ALA A 127 -2.72 -4.62 -31.30
CA ALA A 127 -2.98 -6.02 -31.64
C ALA A 127 -2.24 -7.01 -30.74
N GLY A 128 -1.11 -6.59 -30.13
CA GLY A 128 -0.37 -7.37 -29.13
C GLY A 128 -0.86 -7.20 -27.69
N ALA A 129 -1.74 -6.24 -27.42
CA ALA A 129 -2.23 -5.91 -26.08
C ALA A 129 -3.56 -6.64 -25.80
N ASN A 130 -3.46 -7.91 -25.43
CA ASN A 130 -4.64 -8.69 -25.03
C ASN A 130 -4.97 -8.44 -23.55
N PRO A 131 -6.27 -8.52 -23.16
CA PRO A 131 -6.65 -8.47 -21.75
C PRO A 131 -5.95 -9.54 -20.93
N ASP A 132 -5.36 -9.12 -19.82
CA ASP A 132 -4.71 -10.00 -18.87
C ASP A 132 -5.70 -10.48 -17.77
N TRP A 133 -5.22 -10.92 -16.63
CA TRP A 133 -6.03 -11.35 -15.50
C TRP A 133 -5.92 -10.38 -14.31
N GLY A 134 -5.40 -9.18 -14.56
CA GLY A 134 -5.21 -8.15 -13.55
C GLY A 134 -6.48 -7.40 -13.20
N GLY A 135 -6.43 -6.66 -12.11
CA GLY A 135 -7.50 -5.76 -11.71
C GLY A 135 -7.43 -4.41 -12.43
N SER A 136 -8.55 -3.72 -12.56
CA SER A 136 -8.64 -2.40 -13.18
C SER A 136 -8.17 -1.30 -12.23
N GLN A 137 -6.88 -0.90 -12.32
CA GLN A 137 -6.26 0.19 -11.56
C GLN A 137 -6.50 1.53 -12.26
N LEU A 138 -7.77 1.91 -12.42
CA LEU A 138 -8.18 3.07 -13.20
C LEU A 138 -7.62 4.39 -12.64
N GLY A 139 -7.57 4.54 -11.32
CA GLY A 139 -7.00 5.75 -10.69
C GLY A 139 -5.53 5.96 -11.08
N THR A 140 -4.72 4.91 -10.92
CA THR A 140 -3.29 4.91 -11.31
C THR A 140 -3.13 5.18 -12.81
N ALA A 141 -4.00 4.62 -13.65
CA ALA A 141 -3.94 4.80 -15.09
C ALA A 141 -4.25 6.23 -15.52
N LEU A 142 -5.26 6.86 -14.92
CA LEU A 142 -5.60 8.26 -15.17
C LEU A 142 -4.49 9.21 -14.73
N VAL A 143 -3.87 8.97 -13.57
CA VAL A 143 -2.70 9.74 -13.10
C VAL A 143 -1.55 9.62 -14.09
N ALA A 144 -1.20 8.40 -14.52
CA ALA A 144 -0.12 8.16 -15.48
C ALA A 144 -0.38 8.83 -16.85
N ALA A 145 -1.64 8.88 -17.27
CA ALA A 145 -2.02 9.59 -18.51
C ALA A 145 -1.84 11.11 -18.39
N VAL A 146 -2.20 11.70 -17.24
CA VAL A 146 -1.94 13.13 -16.95
C VAL A 146 -0.45 13.42 -16.91
N GLU A 147 0.33 12.56 -16.26
CA GLU A 147 1.79 12.69 -16.20
C GLU A 147 2.42 12.66 -17.61
N ALA A 148 1.96 11.75 -18.49
CA ALA A 148 2.46 11.70 -19.86
C ALA A 148 2.16 12.98 -20.67
N ILE A 149 0.99 13.58 -20.48
CA ILE A 149 0.64 14.88 -21.08
C ILE A 149 1.60 15.96 -20.56
N THR A 150 1.79 16.04 -19.24
CA THR A 150 2.64 17.03 -18.60
C THR A 150 4.12 16.87 -18.96
N GLU A 151 4.62 15.64 -19.05
CA GLU A 151 5.97 15.33 -19.53
C GLU A 151 6.21 15.84 -20.97
N ASP A 152 5.24 15.66 -21.85
CA ASP A 152 5.33 16.10 -23.24
C ASP A 152 5.26 17.63 -23.34
N GLU A 153 4.40 18.30 -22.54
CA GLU A 153 4.35 19.75 -22.42
C GLU A 153 5.70 20.32 -21.98
N ALA A 154 6.30 19.71 -20.98
CA ALA A 154 7.59 20.17 -20.44
C ALA A 154 8.74 20.01 -21.45
N ARG A 155 8.72 18.97 -22.28
CA ARG A 155 9.74 18.73 -23.32
C ARG A 155 9.72 19.78 -24.43
N GLU A 156 8.55 20.25 -24.81
CA GLU A 156 8.42 21.23 -25.91
C GLU A 156 8.53 22.70 -25.46
N GLY A 157 8.51 22.98 -24.16
CA GLY A 157 8.57 24.34 -23.64
C GLY A 157 7.38 25.21 -24.04
N ILE A 158 6.29 24.58 -24.45
CA ILE A 158 5.04 25.25 -24.85
C ILE A 158 4.19 25.46 -23.60
N ASP A 159 3.66 26.66 -23.45
CA ASP A 159 2.71 26.98 -22.39
C ASP A 159 1.57 25.98 -22.32
N ALA A 160 1.21 25.54 -21.13
CA ALA A 160 0.13 24.60 -20.78
C ALA A 160 -1.28 25.03 -21.28
N SER A 161 -1.36 25.99 -22.21
CA SER A 161 -2.61 26.62 -22.67
C SER A 161 -3.46 25.74 -23.59
N ASN A 162 -2.90 24.68 -24.18
CA ASN A 162 -3.62 23.89 -25.20
C ASN A 162 -4.35 22.67 -24.65
N GLY A 163 -4.21 22.36 -23.36
CA GLY A 163 -4.91 21.28 -22.71
C GLY A 163 -4.61 19.87 -23.25
N GLY A 164 -4.85 18.89 -22.44
CA GLY A 164 -4.77 17.48 -22.80
C GLY A 164 -6.16 16.83 -22.83
N LYS A 165 -6.30 15.80 -23.67
CA LYS A 165 -7.49 14.96 -23.72
C LYS A 165 -7.10 13.52 -23.44
N ILE A 166 -7.78 12.89 -22.49
CA ILE A 166 -7.67 11.45 -22.26
C ILE A 166 -8.93 10.81 -22.81
N LEU A 167 -8.76 9.85 -23.72
CA LEU A 167 -9.85 9.02 -24.22
C LEU A 167 -9.77 7.68 -23.50
N LEU A 168 -10.72 7.43 -22.61
CA LEU A 168 -10.78 6.25 -21.80
C LEU A 168 -11.71 5.21 -22.40
N LEU A 169 -11.13 4.10 -22.88
CA LEU A 169 -11.86 2.91 -23.33
C LEU A 169 -11.82 1.86 -22.21
N SER A 170 -12.93 1.69 -21.53
CA SER A 170 -13.08 0.76 -20.40
C SER A 170 -14.56 0.39 -20.24
N ASP A 171 -14.85 -0.73 -19.61
CA ASP A 171 -16.20 -1.08 -19.19
C ASP A 171 -16.70 -0.23 -18.00
N LEU A 172 -15.83 0.61 -17.44
CA LEU A 172 -16.14 1.51 -16.33
C LEU A 172 -16.88 0.79 -15.20
N GLN A 173 -16.43 -0.38 -14.83
CA GLN A 173 -17.08 -1.19 -13.78
C GLN A 173 -16.90 -0.63 -12.38
N GLN A 174 -17.84 -0.95 -11.48
CA GLN A 174 -17.78 -0.58 -10.06
C GLN A 174 -16.57 -1.17 -9.32
N GLY A 175 -15.96 -2.22 -9.88
CA GLY A 175 -14.76 -2.84 -9.38
C GLY A 175 -13.47 -2.08 -9.67
N SER A 176 -13.50 -1.02 -10.49
CA SER A 176 -12.31 -0.22 -10.78
C SER A 176 -11.78 0.49 -9.55
N VAL A 177 -10.46 0.39 -9.33
CA VAL A 177 -9.76 0.99 -8.19
C VAL A 177 -9.43 2.45 -8.48
N LEU A 178 -9.89 3.37 -7.62
CA LEU A 178 -9.77 4.82 -7.78
C LEU A 178 -8.95 5.49 -6.68
N GLU A 179 -8.32 4.71 -5.79
CA GLU A 179 -7.68 5.22 -4.56
C GLU A 179 -6.64 6.31 -4.81
N GLU A 180 -5.85 6.21 -5.89
CA GLU A 180 -4.81 7.18 -6.24
C GLU A 180 -5.38 8.58 -6.53
N LEU A 181 -6.62 8.67 -7.03
CA LEU A 181 -7.26 9.95 -7.31
C LEU A 181 -7.63 10.73 -6.04
N ASN A 182 -7.74 10.09 -4.87
CA ASN A 182 -8.09 10.78 -3.63
C ASN A 182 -7.03 11.82 -3.19
N THR A 183 -5.79 11.61 -3.56
CA THR A 183 -4.66 12.48 -3.20
C THR A 183 -4.10 13.27 -4.39
N PHE A 184 -4.60 13.00 -5.59
CA PHE A 184 -4.13 13.62 -6.82
C PHE A 184 -4.87 14.93 -7.10
N HIS A 185 -4.13 15.99 -7.44
CA HIS A 185 -4.71 17.25 -7.87
C HIS A 185 -4.86 17.27 -9.38
N TRP A 186 -6.09 17.14 -9.86
CA TRP A 186 -6.39 17.08 -11.28
C TRP A 186 -6.13 18.44 -11.96
N PRO A 187 -5.36 18.50 -13.08
CA PRO A 187 -5.10 19.75 -13.79
C PRO A 187 -6.35 20.29 -14.48
N GLU A 188 -6.58 21.61 -14.42
CA GLU A 188 -7.75 22.26 -15.04
C GLU A 188 -7.78 22.16 -16.57
N ASN A 189 -6.62 21.93 -17.20
CA ASN A 189 -6.46 21.88 -18.65
C ASN A 189 -6.53 20.45 -19.24
N VAL A 190 -6.76 19.42 -18.42
CA VAL A 190 -6.87 18.03 -18.88
C VAL A 190 -8.31 17.53 -18.70
N THR A 191 -8.90 17.01 -19.77
CA THR A 191 -10.26 16.45 -19.76
C THR A 191 -10.26 14.97 -20.12
N VAL A 192 -11.21 14.21 -19.54
CA VAL A 192 -11.41 12.78 -19.84
C VAL A 192 -12.68 12.61 -20.64
N ALA A 193 -12.58 12.06 -21.83
CA ALA A 193 -13.74 11.58 -22.59
C ALA A 193 -13.90 10.07 -22.35
N LEU A 194 -15.08 9.70 -21.89
CA LEU A 194 -15.42 8.30 -21.62
C LEU A 194 -15.96 7.67 -22.90
N GLU A 195 -15.34 6.56 -23.31
CA GLU A 195 -15.80 5.70 -24.39
C GLU A 195 -16.13 4.33 -23.78
N PRO A 196 -17.34 4.17 -23.23
CA PRO A 196 -17.69 2.94 -22.55
C PRO A 196 -17.72 1.77 -23.53
N VAL A 197 -17.12 0.66 -23.11
CA VAL A 197 -17.13 -0.61 -23.83
C VAL A 197 -18.09 -1.53 -23.08
N GLU A 198 -19.17 -1.91 -23.75
CA GLU A 198 -20.21 -2.77 -23.17
C GLU A 198 -20.01 -4.20 -23.65
N ALA A 199 -20.21 -5.17 -22.77
CA ALA A 199 -20.22 -6.58 -23.13
C ALA A 199 -21.58 -6.95 -23.77
N ASP A 200 -21.56 -7.94 -24.64
CA ASP A 200 -22.79 -8.46 -25.26
C ASP A 200 -23.71 -9.11 -24.23
N ALA A 201 -23.13 -9.79 -23.24
CA ALA A 201 -23.85 -10.41 -22.14
C ALA A 201 -23.93 -9.48 -20.91
N THR A 202 -25.07 -9.47 -20.27
CA THR A 202 -25.33 -8.62 -19.08
C THR A 202 -25.29 -9.39 -17.76
N SER A 203 -25.51 -10.70 -17.81
CA SER A 203 -25.56 -11.56 -16.61
C SER A 203 -24.16 -12.01 -16.20
N ASN A 204 -23.70 -11.60 -15.03
CA ASN A 204 -22.44 -12.06 -14.45
C ASN A 204 -22.60 -12.43 -12.96
N ALA A 205 -21.98 -13.52 -12.54
CA ALA A 205 -21.94 -13.95 -11.16
C ALA A 205 -20.53 -14.36 -10.72
N GLY A 206 -19.92 -13.58 -9.86
CA GLY A 206 -18.56 -13.82 -9.38
C GLY A 206 -18.49 -14.83 -8.24
N LEU A 207 -17.47 -15.68 -8.27
CA LEU A 207 -17.18 -16.71 -7.26
C LEU A 207 -15.96 -16.33 -6.43
N LEU A 208 -16.16 -16.04 -5.16
CA LEU A 208 -15.13 -15.58 -4.23
C LEU A 208 -14.99 -16.54 -3.05
N LEU A 209 -13.80 -16.61 -2.49
CA LEU A 209 -13.60 -17.36 -1.26
C LEU A 209 -14.01 -16.52 -0.05
N ALA A 210 -14.94 -17.01 0.76
CA ALA A 210 -15.35 -16.32 1.97
C ALA A 210 -14.23 -16.32 3.02
N ALA A 211 -13.98 -15.19 3.67
CA ALA A 211 -13.08 -15.12 4.81
C ALA A 211 -13.71 -15.86 6.01
N SER A 212 -13.09 -16.94 6.45
CA SER A 212 -13.52 -17.67 7.66
C SER A 212 -12.60 -17.35 8.82
N SER A 213 -13.06 -16.57 9.78
CA SER A 213 -12.28 -16.22 10.98
C SER A 213 -12.45 -17.20 12.15
N GLU A 214 -13.51 -17.98 12.20
CA GLU A 214 -13.85 -18.80 13.37
C GLU A 214 -13.89 -20.33 13.15
N GLU A 215 -13.91 -20.82 11.91
CA GLU A 215 -14.18 -22.22 11.60
C GLU A 215 -12.94 -23.13 11.46
N ALA A 216 -11.75 -22.62 11.79
CA ALA A 216 -10.51 -23.41 11.69
C ALA A 216 -10.40 -24.55 12.72
N ARG A 217 -11.33 -24.67 13.67
CA ARG A 217 -11.24 -25.60 14.80
C ARG A 217 -12.03 -26.90 14.67
N ASP A 218 -12.96 -26.98 13.72
CA ASP A 218 -13.85 -28.14 13.63
C ASP A 218 -13.56 -28.94 12.34
N MET A 219 -12.82 -30.04 12.46
CA MET A 219 -12.38 -30.86 11.32
C MET A 219 -13.54 -31.55 10.57
N GLU A 220 -14.66 -31.85 11.23
CA GLU A 220 -15.81 -32.50 10.60
C GLU A 220 -16.74 -31.54 9.85
N LYS A 221 -16.76 -30.24 10.22
CA LYS A 221 -17.60 -29.22 9.56
C LYS A 221 -16.94 -28.48 8.42
N ASN A 222 -15.80 -28.96 7.96
CA ASN A 222 -14.81 -28.23 7.16
C ASN A 222 -15.10 -28.19 5.66
N ARG A 223 -16.30 -27.78 5.27
CA ARG A 223 -16.60 -27.45 3.87
C ARG A 223 -16.09 -26.06 3.54
N THR A 224 -15.46 -25.93 2.36
CA THR A 224 -15.03 -24.61 1.85
C THR A 224 -16.23 -23.66 1.78
N GLN A 225 -16.12 -22.50 2.40
CA GLN A 225 -17.13 -21.45 2.29
C GLN A 225 -16.73 -20.50 1.16
N VAL A 226 -17.71 -20.21 0.32
CA VAL A 226 -17.55 -19.30 -0.80
C VAL A 226 -18.66 -18.25 -0.78
N ARG A 227 -18.36 -17.08 -1.30
CA ARG A 227 -19.33 -16.02 -1.55
C ARG A 227 -19.62 -16.01 -3.04
N ILE A 228 -20.86 -16.07 -3.41
CA ILE A 228 -21.32 -15.81 -4.76
C ILE A 228 -21.94 -14.43 -4.78
N TRP A 229 -21.49 -13.61 -5.70
CA TRP A 229 -22.01 -12.29 -5.99
C TRP A 229 -22.77 -12.36 -7.31
N ASN A 230 -24.00 -11.84 -7.38
CA ASN A 230 -24.76 -11.75 -8.60
C ASN A 230 -24.96 -10.28 -8.99
N ALA A 231 -24.65 -9.93 -10.24
CA ALA A 231 -24.78 -8.58 -10.75
C ALA A 231 -26.24 -8.07 -10.67
N ALA A 232 -26.43 -6.76 -10.51
CA ALA A 232 -27.77 -6.19 -10.33
C ALA A 232 -28.61 -6.23 -11.62
N ASN A 233 -27.93 -6.26 -12.76
CA ASN A 233 -28.54 -6.37 -14.09
C ASN A 233 -28.66 -7.82 -14.59
N SER A 234 -28.33 -8.81 -13.73
CA SER A 234 -28.41 -10.23 -14.09
C SER A 234 -29.87 -10.69 -14.24
N GLU A 235 -30.16 -11.42 -15.29
CA GLU A 235 -31.45 -12.08 -15.52
C GLU A 235 -31.56 -13.44 -14.83
N THR A 236 -30.44 -13.98 -14.34
CA THR A 236 -30.33 -15.28 -13.68
C THR A 236 -30.19 -15.13 -12.18
N ASP A 237 -30.88 -15.99 -11.41
CA ASP A 237 -30.82 -16.06 -9.95
C ASP A 237 -30.45 -17.45 -9.42
N LYS A 238 -30.33 -18.46 -10.32
CA LYS A 238 -29.99 -19.84 -10.01
C LYS A 238 -28.66 -20.23 -10.61
N PHE A 239 -27.79 -20.71 -9.76
CA PHE A 239 -26.42 -21.11 -10.13
C PHE A 239 -26.12 -22.50 -9.64
N THR A 240 -25.27 -23.21 -10.35
CA THR A 240 -24.74 -24.51 -9.94
C THR A 240 -23.28 -24.37 -9.52
N LEU A 241 -22.96 -24.85 -8.32
CA LEU A 241 -21.63 -24.87 -7.77
C LEU A 241 -21.11 -26.30 -7.71
N ALA A 242 -20.00 -26.58 -8.39
CA ALA A 242 -19.42 -27.92 -8.49
C ALA A 242 -17.90 -27.90 -8.42
N TRP A 243 -17.29 -28.97 -7.90
CA TRP A 243 -15.85 -29.17 -8.04
C TRP A 243 -15.52 -29.69 -9.43
N GLN A 244 -14.44 -29.19 -10.04
CA GLN A 244 -13.93 -29.71 -11.30
C GLN A 244 -13.59 -31.21 -11.14
N GLY A 245 -14.15 -32.05 -12.01
CA GLY A 245 -14.10 -33.49 -11.89
C GLY A 245 -15.40 -34.07 -11.31
N ASN A 246 -15.42 -35.34 -10.95
CA ASN A 246 -16.64 -36.05 -10.48
C ASN A 246 -17.00 -35.69 -9.02
N GLY A 247 -17.23 -34.38 -8.74
CA GLY A 247 -17.67 -33.89 -7.43
C GLY A 247 -19.18 -33.78 -7.33
N GLY A 248 -19.69 -33.62 -6.11
CA GLY A 248 -21.08 -33.24 -5.89
C GLY A 248 -21.37 -31.83 -6.43
N GLU A 249 -22.62 -31.63 -6.84
CA GLU A 249 -23.15 -30.35 -7.29
C GLU A 249 -24.08 -29.76 -6.23
N ALA A 250 -24.19 -28.44 -6.18
CA ALA A 250 -25.14 -27.75 -5.33
C ALA A 250 -25.82 -26.64 -6.13
N GLU A 251 -27.14 -26.68 -6.21
CA GLU A 251 -27.94 -25.60 -6.75
C GLU A 251 -28.06 -24.48 -5.70
N ILE A 252 -27.78 -23.26 -6.11
CA ILE A 252 -27.72 -22.09 -5.23
C ILE A 252 -28.56 -20.96 -5.82
N TYR A 253 -29.38 -20.36 -4.97
CA TYR A 253 -30.20 -19.21 -5.33
C TYR A 253 -29.55 -17.93 -4.79
N VAL A 254 -29.23 -16.99 -5.68
CA VAL A 254 -28.69 -15.65 -5.36
C VAL A 254 -29.42 -14.61 -6.20
N PRO A 255 -30.30 -13.81 -5.61
CA PRO A 255 -31.01 -12.77 -6.36
C PRO A 255 -30.08 -11.74 -6.98
N ALA A 256 -30.48 -11.13 -8.09
CA ALA A 256 -29.76 -10.04 -8.74
C ALA A 256 -29.41 -8.91 -7.76
N GLY A 257 -28.19 -8.37 -7.84
CA GLY A 257 -27.66 -7.33 -6.96
C GLY A 257 -27.35 -7.79 -5.52
N ARG A 258 -27.38 -9.09 -5.25
CA ARG A 258 -27.12 -9.65 -3.92
C ARG A 258 -25.90 -10.56 -3.91
N SER A 259 -25.39 -10.81 -2.72
CA SER A 259 -24.36 -11.83 -2.50
C SER A 259 -24.80 -12.80 -1.41
N ARG A 260 -24.36 -14.06 -1.52
CA ARG A 260 -24.65 -15.10 -0.54
C ARG A 260 -23.40 -15.89 -0.21
N VAL A 261 -23.15 -16.14 1.07
CA VAL A 261 -22.11 -17.05 1.51
C VAL A 261 -22.70 -18.45 1.64
N VAL A 262 -22.12 -19.40 0.94
CA VAL A 262 -22.58 -20.77 0.87
C VAL A 262 -21.43 -21.74 1.15
N ARG A 263 -21.78 -22.97 1.54
CA ARG A 263 -20.81 -24.06 1.69
C ARG A 263 -20.71 -24.80 0.37
N ALA A 264 -19.50 -24.92 -0.15
CA ALA A 264 -19.23 -25.74 -1.33
C ALA A 264 -19.62 -27.22 -1.08
N PRO A 265 -19.97 -27.96 -2.13
CA PRO A 265 -20.14 -29.40 -2.04
C PRO A 265 -18.91 -30.10 -1.42
N ALA A 266 -19.08 -31.33 -0.97
CA ALA A 266 -17.96 -32.11 -0.45
C ALA A 266 -16.92 -32.32 -1.56
N LYS A 267 -15.62 -32.15 -1.21
CA LYS A 267 -14.53 -32.39 -2.16
C LYS A 267 -14.53 -33.83 -2.62
N PRO A 268 -14.43 -34.09 -3.93
CA PRO A 268 -14.38 -35.49 -4.44
C PRO A 268 -13.09 -36.20 -4.05
N GLY A 269 -12.04 -35.45 -3.65
CA GLY A 269 -10.76 -36.00 -3.22
C GLY A 269 -9.75 -34.91 -2.84
N PRO A 270 -8.61 -35.29 -2.29
CA PRO A 270 -7.59 -34.36 -1.82
C PRO A 270 -6.97 -33.52 -2.95
N GLY A 271 -7.06 -33.99 -4.21
CA GLY A 271 -6.54 -33.26 -5.38
C GLY A 271 -7.50 -32.22 -5.97
N ALA A 272 -8.77 -32.18 -5.55
CA ALA A 272 -9.73 -31.22 -6.04
C ALA A 272 -9.33 -29.80 -5.62
N SER A 273 -9.03 -28.97 -6.61
CA SER A 273 -8.45 -27.62 -6.39
C SER A 273 -9.18 -26.50 -7.13
N VAL A 274 -10.16 -26.83 -7.97
CA VAL A 274 -10.93 -25.84 -8.74
C VAL A 274 -12.41 -26.02 -8.44
N LEU A 275 -13.06 -24.97 -7.99
CA LEU A 275 -14.50 -24.87 -7.83
C LEU A 275 -15.06 -24.07 -8.99
N LEU A 276 -16.09 -24.57 -9.62
CA LEU A 276 -16.74 -23.99 -10.79
C LEU A 276 -18.11 -23.46 -10.41
N LEU A 277 -18.44 -22.29 -10.89
CA LEU A 277 -19.78 -21.73 -10.91
C LEU A 277 -20.32 -21.86 -12.35
N SER A 278 -21.58 -22.14 -12.52
CA SER A 278 -22.26 -22.14 -13.81
C SER A 278 -23.69 -21.66 -13.65
N GLY A 279 -24.25 -21.10 -14.71
CA GLY A 279 -25.60 -20.56 -14.73
C GLY A 279 -25.68 -19.09 -15.13
N ASP A 280 -24.56 -18.41 -15.31
CA ASP A 280 -24.45 -17.11 -15.94
C ASP A 280 -23.84 -17.21 -17.35
N GLU A 281 -23.71 -16.07 -18.01
CA GLU A 281 -23.27 -15.99 -19.40
C GLU A 281 -21.77 -15.76 -19.54
N GLU A 282 -21.09 -15.35 -18.46
CA GLU A 282 -19.68 -14.96 -18.48
C GLU A 282 -18.80 -15.96 -17.71
N GLU A 283 -17.82 -16.53 -18.38
CA GLU A 283 -16.97 -17.59 -17.79
C GLU A 283 -15.69 -17.07 -17.11
N PHE A 284 -15.32 -15.79 -17.29
CA PHE A 284 -13.98 -15.31 -16.93
C PHE A 284 -13.69 -15.39 -15.41
N ASP A 285 -14.71 -15.24 -14.54
CA ASP A 285 -14.60 -15.27 -13.07
C ASP A 285 -15.33 -16.47 -12.42
N ASN A 286 -15.77 -17.42 -13.23
CA ASN A 286 -16.49 -18.63 -12.80
C ASN A 286 -15.60 -19.74 -12.23
N ARG A 287 -14.29 -19.52 -12.12
CA ARG A 287 -13.31 -20.50 -11.63
C ARG A 287 -12.61 -20.00 -10.38
N LEU A 288 -12.80 -20.69 -9.27
CA LEU A 288 -12.11 -20.41 -8.03
C LEU A 288 -11.06 -21.47 -7.73
N HIS A 289 -9.80 -21.06 -7.73
CA HIS A 289 -8.67 -21.93 -7.40
C HIS A 289 -8.44 -21.99 -5.89
N ILE A 290 -8.36 -23.20 -5.35
CA ILE A 290 -8.20 -23.45 -3.92
C ILE A 290 -7.03 -24.42 -3.74
N ALA A 291 -5.90 -23.89 -3.30
CA ALA A 291 -4.71 -24.70 -3.08
C ALA A 291 -4.99 -25.89 -2.14
N PRO A 292 -4.61 -27.11 -2.52
CA PRO A 292 -4.70 -28.25 -1.64
C PRO A 292 -3.74 -28.04 -0.47
N GLN A 293 -4.30 -27.90 0.73
CA GLN A 293 -3.49 -27.72 1.92
C GLN A 293 -3.26 -29.06 2.60
N ARG A 294 -2.01 -29.42 2.81
CA ARG A 294 -1.62 -30.52 3.68
C ARG A 294 -1.39 -29.94 5.06
N PRO A 295 -2.03 -30.50 6.10
CA PRO A 295 -1.75 -30.06 7.46
C PRO A 295 -0.25 -30.23 7.77
N ARG A 296 0.38 -29.17 8.25
CA ARG A 296 1.81 -29.18 8.57
C ARG A 296 2.02 -29.76 9.97
N PRO A 297 2.87 -30.78 10.15
CA PRO A 297 3.24 -31.24 11.47
C PRO A 297 4.04 -30.15 12.20
N ILE A 298 3.68 -29.89 13.43
CA ILE A 298 4.33 -28.89 14.30
C ILE A 298 4.74 -29.59 15.60
N ASN A 299 6.03 -29.74 15.82
CA ASN A 299 6.55 -30.32 17.04
C ASN A 299 6.82 -29.22 18.08
N ILE A 300 6.12 -29.30 19.19
CA ILE A 300 6.25 -28.41 20.32
C ILE A 300 6.82 -29.23 21.49
N VAL A 301 7.94 -28.78 22.02
CA VAL A 301 8.59 -29.42 23.15
C VAL A 301 8.31 -28.59 24.42
N TYR A 302 7.80 -29.25 25.45
CA TYR A 302 7.60 -28.65 26.76
C TYR A 302 8.51 -29.33 27.77
N VAL A 303 9.32 -28.52 28.47
CA VAL A 303 10.31 -28.98 29.44
C VAL A 303 9.98 -28.45 30.83
N ALA A 304 9.77 -29.33 31.77
CA ALA A 304 9.58 -28.98 33.19
C ALA A 304 10.04 -30.14 34.07
N ASN A 305 10.46 -29.88 35.32
CA ASN A 305 10.89 -30.93 36.22
C ASN A 305 9.80 -31.99 36.47
N GLN A 306 8.57 -31.54 36.63
CA GLN A 306 7.40 -32.39 36.82
C GLN A 306 6.26 -31.89 35.94
N PRO A 307 6.18 -32.37 34.68
CA PRO A 307 5.09 -31.96 33.80
C PRO A 307 3.73 -32.45 34.33
N GLU A 308 2.87 -31.52 34.75
CA GLU A 308 1.53 -31.82 35.24
C GLU A 308 0.49 -31.73 34.14
N ASN A 309 -0.25 -32.83 33.94
CA ASN A 309 -1.35 -32.93 32.95
C ASN A 309 -2.71 -32.48 33.52
N GLY A 310 -2.79 -32.10 34.79
CA GLY A 310 -4.03 -31.64 35.40
C GLY A 310 -4.35 -30.15 35.13
N PRO A 311 -5.58 -29.71 35.45
CA PRO A 311 -6.02 -28.32 35.24
C PRO A 311 -5.20 -27.26 36.03
N GLN A 312 -4.40 -27.69 37.00
CA GLN A 312 -3.50 -26.82 37.76
C GLN A 312 -2.13 -26.65 37.08
N GLY A 313 -1.79 -27.50 36.08
CA GLY A 313 -0.50 -27.47 35.42
C GLY A 313 -0.53 -26.68 34.10
N SER A 314 0.61 -26.10 33.75
CA SER A 314 0.79 -25.35 32.51
C SER A 314 0.59 -26.22 31.26
N LEU A 315 1.00 -27.49 31.29
CA LEU A 315 0.92 -28.43 30.16
C LEU A 315 -0.52 -28.66 29.70
N PHE A 316 -1.47 -28.73 30.63
CA PHE A 316 -2.89 -28.94 30.33
C PHE A 316 -3.41 -27.89 29.35
N TYR A 317 -3.12 -26.61 29.61
CA TYR A 317 -3.56 -25.50 28.76
C TYR A 317 -2.84 -25.49 27.41
N LEU A 318 -1.55 -25.82 27.36
CA LEU A 318 -0.81 -25.96 26.08
C LEU A 318 -1.45 -27.01 25.18
N GLN A 319 -1.82 -28.17 25.72
CA GLN A 319 -2.49 -29.22 24.97
C GLN A 319 -3.89 -28.79 24.49
N LYS A 320 -4.57 -27.88 25.20
CA LYS A 320 -5.86 -27.32 24.78
C LYS A 320 -5.72 -26.26 23.71
N VAL A 321 -4.65 -25.46 23.72
CA VAL A 321 -4.37 -24.45 22.68
C VAL A 321 -3.93 -25.12 21.39
N PHE A 322 -3.00 -26.05 21.44
CA PHE A 322 -2.40 -26.68 20.28
C PHE A 322 -3.16 -27.95 19.87
N GLN A 323 -4.42 -27.79 19.48
CA GLN A 323 -5.23 -28.87 18.92
C GLN A 323 -5.02 -29.00 17.41
N PRO A 324 -5.14 -30.20 16.83
CA PRO A 324 -5.12 -30.40 15.40
C PRO A 324 -6.14 -29.51 14.69
N SER A 325 -5.71 -28.87 13.60
CA SER A 325 -6.53 -28.03 12.75
C SER A 325 -6.37 -28.43 11.29
N ARG A 326 -7.13 -27.80 10.40
CA ARG A 326 -7.01 -27.98 8.96
C ARG A 326 -5.61 -27.70 8.41
N PHE A 327 -4.87 -26.80 9.07
CA PHE A 327 -3.60 -26.29 8.58
C PHE A 327 -2.40 -26.82 9.36
N LEU A 328 -2.61 -27.21 10.59
CA LEU A 328 -1.55 -27.56 11.53
C LEU A 328 -1.90 -28.83 12.28
N LEU A 329 -0.93 -29.73 12.38
CA LEU A 329 -0.96 -30.91 13.24
C LEU A 329 0.05 -30.72 14.39
N PRO A 330 -0.27 -29.91 15.41
CA PRO A 330 0.64 -29.70 16.50
C PRO A 330 0.71 -30.95 17.39
N LYS A 331 1.95 -31.31 17.76
CA LYS A 331 2.25 -32.38 18.70
C LYS A 331 3.02 -31.75 19.87
N VAL A 332 2.37 -31.66 21.02
CA VAL A 332 3.01 -31.20 22.25
C VAL A 332 3.60 -32.41 22.96
N THR A 333 4.92 -32.47 23.09
CA THR A 333 5.63 -33.52 23.80
C THR A 333 6.28 -32.95 25.06
N ALA A 334 5.94 -33.49 26.21
CA ALA A 334 6.47 -33.08 27.48
C ALA A 334 7.67 -33.94 27.90
N PHE A 335 8.69 -33.28 28.44
CA PHE A 335 9.92 -33.90 28.93
C PHE A 335 10.26 -33.37 30.32
N SER A 336 10.62 -34.27 31.24
CA SER A 336 11.39 -33.90 32.43
C SER A 336 12.89 -33.85 32.10
N GLN A 337 13.33 -34.71 31.21
CA GLN A 337 14.68 -34.75 30.66
C GLN A 337 14.63 -34.89 29.15
N LEU A 338 15.22 -33.91 28.44
CA LEU A 338 15.35 -33.92 27.00
C LEU A 338 16.28 -35.08 26.54
N PRO A 339 16.10 -35.60 25.33
CA PRO A 339 17.08 -36.48 24.70
C PRO A 339 18.47 -35.82 24.71
N LYS A 340 19.52 -36.65 24.67
CA LYS A 340 20.89 -36.16 24.59
C LYS A 340 21.06 -35.20 23.39
N PRO A 341 22.01 -34.27 23.44
CA PRO A 341 22.25 -33.31 22.35
C PRO A 341 22.44 -33.96 20.99
N GLU A 342 23.02 -35.14 20.93
CA GLU A 342 23.24 -35.94 19.70
C GLU A 342 21.92 -36.42 19.07
N ASP A 343 20.92 -36.70 19.90
CA ASP A 343 19.60 -37.21 19.50
C ASP A 343 18.54 -36.10 19.38
N PHE A 344 18.81 -34.94 19.96
CA PHE A 344 17.90 -33.80 19.94
C PHE A 344 18.08 -32.97 18.67
N ARG A 345 17.22 -33.21 17.67
CA ARG A 345 17.23 -32.43 16.44
C ARG A 345 16.50 -31.11 16.62
N ALA A 346 17.24 -30.07 16.98
CA ALA A 346 16.69 -28.71 17.20
C ALA A 346 15.93 -28.17 15.99
N THR A 347 16.29 -28.59 14.77
CA THR A 347 15.60 -28.21 13.51
C THR A 347 14.19 -28.75 13.39
N ASP A 348 13.92 -29.90 14.02
CA ASP A 348 12.61 -30.58 13.95
C ASP A 348 11.62 -30.01 14.99
N VAL A 349 12.09 -29.15 15.91
CA VAL A 349 11.28 -28.52 16.94
C VAL A 349 10.93 -27.09 16.52
N GLN A 350 9.65 -26.79 16.36
CA GLN A 350 9.17 -25.47 15.95
C GLN A 350 9.05 -24.51 17.12
N LEU A 351 8.71 -25.01 18.32
CA LEU A 351 8.67 -24.21 19.53
C LEU A 351 9.15 -25.05 20.74
N ALA A 352 10.12 -24.53 21.47
CA ALA A 352 10.47 -25.06 22.79
C ALA A 352 9.92 -24.13 23.88
N ILE A 353 9.32 -24.73 24.89
CA ILE A 353 8.77 -24.05 26.06
C ILE A 353 9.43 -24.67 27.28
N ALA A 354 10.10 -23.88 28.09
CA ALA A 354 10.76 -24.33 29.30
C ALA A 354 10.17 -23.64 30.53
N GLU A 355 9.81 -24.41 31.52
CA GLU A 355 9.25 -23.91 32.78
C GLU A 355 10.24 -24.15 33.92
N SER A 356 10.59 -23.07 34.62
CA SER A 356 11.53 -23.16 35.76
C SER A 356 10.95 -23.92 36.96
N PRO A 357 11.77 -24.59 37.78
CA PRO A 357 13.21 -24.81 37.59
C PRO A 357 13.53 -25.84 36.50
N ILE A 358 14.64 -25.63 35.79
CA ILE A 358 15.09 -26.54 34.73
C ILE A 358 16.23 -27.41 35.22
N ALA A 359 16.11 -28.72 35.04
CA ALA A 359 17.20 -29.65 35.34
C ALA A 359 18.43 -29.37 34.47
N GLU A 360 19.64 -29.44 35.04
CA GLU A 360 20.91 -29.13 34.38
C GLU A 360 21.13 -29.92 33.09
N VAL A 361 20.66 -31.18 33.03
CA VAL A 361 20.73 -32.03 31.83
C VAL A 361 20.02 -31.46 30.61
N ASN A 362 19.05 -30.59 30.83
CA ASN A 362 18.27 -29.97 29.75
C ASN A 362 18.91 -28.73 29.17
N LEU A 363 19.93 -28.16 29.81
CA LEU A 363 20.54 -26.88 29.42
C LEU A 363 21.27 -27.01 28.07
N GLU A 364 22.04 -28.05 27.85
CA GLU A 364 22.82 -28.20 26.63
C GLU A 364 21.95 -28.42 25.38
N PRO A 365 20.91 -29.29 25.37
CA PRO A 365 19.97 -29.36 24.26
C PRO A 365 19.26 -28.01 23.97
N LEU A 366 18.89 -27.26 25.00
CA LEU A 366 18.25 -25.95 24.83
C LEU A 366 19.23 -24.88 24.29
N LYS A 367 20.50 -24.92 24.65
CA LYS A 367 21.54 -24.07 24.05
C LYS A 367 21.70 -24.37 22.56
N GLN A 368 21.74 -25.63 22.16
CA GLN A 368 21.78 -26.01 20.75
C GLN A 368 20.53 -25.53 19.99
N TYR A 369 19.35 -25.60 20.60
CA TYR A 369 18.12 -25.08 20.04
C TYR A 369 18.22 -23.56 19.77
N LEU A 370 18.72 -22.78 20.72
CA LEU A 370 18.96 -21.35 20.59
C LEU A 370 20.05 -21.04 19.54
N ALA A 371 21.15 -21.82 19.53
CA ALA A 371 22.23 -21.67 18.55
C ALA A 371 21.76 -21.91 17.10
N ALA A 372 20.73 -22.76 16.90
CA ALA A 372 20.07 -22.94 15.61
C ALA A 372 19.19 -21.74 15.16
N GLY A 373 19.16 -20.66 15.92
CA GLY A 373 18.40 -19.44 15.60
C GLY A 373 16.93 -19.50 16.02
N ARG A 374 16.56 -20.50 16.83
CA ARG A 374 15.18 -20.70 17.31
C ARG A 374 14.86 -19.82 18.51
N LYS A 375 13.56 -19.69 18.82
CA LYS A 375 13.05 -18.89 19.96
C LYS A 375 12.56 -19.84 21.06
N LEU A 376 13.06 -19.64 22.28
CA LEU A 376 12.67 -20.39 23.47
C LEU A 376 11.68 -19.56 24.28
N LEU A 377 10.49 -20.06 24.57
CA LEU A 377 9.62 -19.46 25.58
C LEU A 377 10.02 -20.00 26.95
N TYR A 378 10.52 -19.11 27.82
CA TYR A 378 10.92 -19.45 29.16
C TYR A 378 9.93 -18.87 30.18
N ILE A 379 9.34 -19.72 31.01
CA ILE A 379 8.38 -19.33 32.04
C ILE A 379 9.10 -19.35 33.37
N LEU A 380 9.18 -18.21 34.01
CA LEU A 380 9.85 -18.03 35.30
C LEU A 380 8.86 -18.26 36.44
N ASN A 381 8.82 -19.49 36.95
CA ASN A 381 7.94 -19.89 38.06
C ASN A 381 8.66 -19.88 39.43
N ASP A 382 9.95 -20.23 39.46
CA ASP A 382 10.74 -20.34 40.68
C ASP A 382 11.74 -19.19 40.78
N GLU A 383 11.82 -18.61 41.96
CA GLU A 383 12.75 -17.52 42.31
C GLU A 383 14.19 -17.99 42.35
N ASN A 384 14.37 -19.27 42.65
CA ASN A 384 15.69 -19.87 42.86
C ASN A 384 16.36 -20.37 41.59
N ASP A 385 15.67 -20.40 40.44
CA ASP A 385 16.20 -20.95 39.19
C ASP A 385 16.67 -19.91 38.17
N LEU A 386 17.32 -18.87 38.67
CA LEU A 386 18.00 -17.93 37.75
C LEU A 386 19.25 -18.54 37.14
N GLY A 387 19.86 -19.55 37.78
CA GLY A 387 21.06 -20.21 37.28
C GLY A 387 20.88 -20.87 35.92
N GLY A 388 19.74 -21.52 35.66
CA GLY A 388 19.39 -22.09 34.37
C GLY A 388 19.24 -21.02 33.29
N LEU A 389 18.53 -19.93 33.57
CA LEU A 389 18.38 -18.79 32.66
C LEU A 389 19.70 -18.10 32.36
N GLN A 390 20.57 -17.87 33.40
CA GLN A 390 21.90 -17.30 33.24
C GLN A 390 22.74 -18.12 32.25
N GLN A 391 22.77 -19.42 32.42
CA GLN A 391 23.53 -20.34 31.55
C GLN A 391 23.00 -20.36 30.14
N LEU A 392 21.67 -20.32 29.94
CA LEU A 392 21.03 -20.28 28.61
C LEU A 392 21.27 -18.95 27.91
N ALA A 393 21.20 -17.84 28.63
CA ALA A 393 21.38 -16.51 28.08
C ALA A 393 22.87 -16.12 27.94
N ASN A 394 23.81 -16.99 28.41
CA ASN A 394 25.26 -16.75 28.41
C ASN A 394 25.64 -15.44 29.13
N LEU A 395 24.97 -15.15 30.22
CA LEU A 395 25.20 -13.96 31.02
C LEU A 395 26.45 -14.14 31.90
N LYS A 396 27.32 -13.14 31.91
CA LYS A 396 28.47 -13.11 32.82
C LYS A 396 27.96 -13.10 34.26
N SER A 397 28.62 -13.87 35.11
CA SER A 397 28.24 -14.13 36.49
C SER A 397 28.38 -12.89 37.40
N GLU A 398 27.44 -11.96 37.29
CA GLU A 398 27.16 -11.05 38.40
C GLU A 398 25.98 -11.66 39.17
N PRO A 399 25.96 -11.55 40.52
CA PRO A 399 24.83 -12.04 41.28
C PRO A 399 23.58 -11.32 40.77
N LEU A 400 22.69 -12.05 40.10
CA LEU A 400 21.40 -11.51 39.75
C LEU A 400 20.66 -11.15 41.04
N PRO A 401 20.01 -10.00 41.09
CA PRO A 401 19.27 -9.61 42.29
C PRO A 401 18.18 -10.65 42.56
N VAL A 402 17.97 -10.91 43.84
CA VAL A 402 16.90 -11.79 44.31
C VAL A 402 15.56 -11.27 43.78
N LEU A 403 14.86 -12.12 43.03
CA LEU A 403 13.52 -11.79 42.54
C LEU A 403 12.59 -11.71 43.76
N GLU A 404 12.14 -10.50 44.07
CA GLU A 404 11.15 -10.34 45.11
C GLU A 404 9.77 -10.74 44.58
N LYS A 405 9.08 -11.64 45.30
CA LYS A 405 7.64 -11.80 45.10
C LYS A 405 6.99 -10.47 45.40
N PRO A 406 6.15 -9.94 44.46
CA PRO A 406 5.36 -8.79 44.86
C PRO A 406 4.59 -9.17 46.11
N LYS A 407 4.76 -8.40 47.15
CA LYS A 407 3.96 -8.49 48.41
C LYS A 407 2.55 -7.98 48.09
N THR A 408 1.83 -8.73 47.24
CA THR A 408 0.42 -8.45 47.00
C THR A 408 -0.33 -8.88 48.25
N ALA A 409 -0.97 -7.93 48.93
CA ALA A 409 -1.95 -8.26 49.94
C ALA A 409 -3.00 -9.21 49.34
N ALA A 410 -3.55 -10.09 50.17
CA ALA A 410 -4.57 -11.03 49.69
C ALA A 410 -5.68 -10.29 48.91
N GLY A 411 -5.86 -10.64 47.64
CA GLY A 411 -6.84 -10.02 46.74
C GLY A 411 -6.32 -8.94 45.79
N GLN A 412 -5.03 -8.58 45.83
CA GLN A 412 -4.42 -7.68 44.83
C GLN A 412 -3.90 -8.46 43.63
N TYR A 413 -3.99 -7.86 42.45
CA TYR A 413 -3.51 -8.38 41.16
C TYR A 413 -2.84 -7.27 40.37
N GLN A 414 -2.05 -7.64 39.38
CA GLN A 414 -1.45 -6.73 38.42
C GLN A 414 -2.13 -6.92 37.08
N LEU A 415 -2.15 -5.87 36.26
CA LEU A 415 -2.68 -5.87 34.90
C LEU A 415 -1.54 -5.56 33.92
N ILE A 416 -1.60 -6.08 32.71
CA ILE A 416 -0.70 -5.65 31.65
C ILE A 416 -1.20 -4.31 31.10
N GLU A 417 -0.39 -3.26 31.25
CA GLU A 417 -0.70 -1.89 30.85
C GLU A 417 -0.02 -1.52 29.53
N GLU A 418 1.26 -1.86 29.37
CA GLU A 418 2.02 -1.50 28.19
C GLU A 418 2.29 -2.72 27.30
N LEU A 419 2.09 -2.54 25.99
CA LEU A 419 2.36 -3.55 24.95
C LEU A 419 3.13 -2.93 23.80
N ASN A 420 4.29 -3.51 23.45
CA ASN A 420 5.02 -3.15 22.24
C ASN A 420 4.41 -3.88 21.01
N THR A 421 3.34 -3.35 20.48
CA THR A 421 2.62 -3.93 19.32
C THR A 421 3.40 -3.88 17.99
N ARG A 422 4.55 -3.20 17.94
CA ARG A 422 5.46 -3.23 16.78
C ARG A 422 6.27 -4.53 16.72
N HIS A 423 6.39 -5.24 17.85
CA HIS A 423 7.10 -6.51 17.89
C HIS A 423 6.26 -7.64 17.28
N PRO A 424 6.83 -8.56 16.45
CA PRO A 424 6.09 -9.63 15.78
C PRO A 424 5.19 -10.47 16.68
N VAL A 425 5.63 -10.78 17.89
CA VAL A 425 4.85 -11.53 18.91
C VAL A 425 3.57 -10.81 19.32
N LEU A 426 3.54 -9.47 19.30
CA LEU A 426 2.43 -8.67 19.79
C LEU A 426 1.67 -7.91 18.69
N THR A 427 2.06 -8.07 17.43
CA THR A 427 1.39 -7.42 16.28
C THR A 427 -0.09 -7.77 16.19
N SER A 428 -0.47 -9.00 16.53
CA SER A 428 -1.88 -9.44 16.56
C SER A 428 -2.74 -8.65 17.57
N PHE A 429 -2.11 -7.94 18.50
CA PHE A 429 -2.77 -7.11 19.51
C PHE A 429 -2.73 -5.61 19.17
N ALA A 430 -2.31 -5.22 17.95
CA ALA A 430 -2.36 -3.83 17.49
C ALA A 430 -3.80 -3.33 17.33
N GLU A 431 -4.74 -4.20 16.97
CA GLU A 431 -6.16 -3.86 16.85
C GLU A 431 -6.75 -3.52 18.24
N PRO A 432 -7.50 -2.40 18.38
CA PRO A 432 -8.05 -1.95 19.66
C PRO A 432 -8.85 -3.00 20.42
N ARG A 433 -9.64 -3.82 19.71
CA ARG A 433 -10.48 -4.87 20.32
C ARG A 433 -9.68 -6.01 20.96
N TYR A 434 -8.44 -6.23 20.51
CA TYR A 434 -7.57 -7.28 21.04
C TYR A 434 -6.52 -6.74 22.04
N ARG A 435 -6.30 -5.43 22.06
CA ARG A 435 -5.28 -4.77 22.90
C ARG A 435 -5.62 -4.73 24.38
N ASP A 436 -6.89 -4.87 24.73
CA ASP A 436 -7.36 -4.75 26.11
C ASP A 436 -7.02 -6.00 26.94
N PHE A 437 -6.01 -5.88 27.79
CA PHE A 437 -5.59 -6.89 28.79
C PHE A 437 -6.10 -6.58 30.19
N THR A 438 -6.89 -5.55 30.41
CA THR A 438 -7.36 -5.12 31.74
C THR A 438 -8.27 -6.14 32.44
N LYS A 439 -8.75 -7.15 31.71
CA LYS A 439 -9.57 -8.23 32.25
C LYS A 439 -8.76 -9.48 32.61
N VAL A 440 -7.43 -9.44 32.46
CA VAL A 440 -6.55 -10.58 32.74
C VAL A 440 -5.78 -10.27 34.02
N HIS A 441 -6.15 -10.90 35.11
CA HIS A 441 -5.52 -10.69 36.41
C HIS A 441 -4.28 -11.59 36.58
N PHE A 442 -3.21 -10.99 37.08
CA PHE A 442 -1.95 -11.67 37.43
C PHE A 442 -1.73 -11.53 38.96
N TRP A 443 -1.86 -12.63 39.68
CA TRP A 443 -1.72 -12.62 41.12
C TRP A 443 -0.28 -12.81 41.58
N LYS A 444 0.52 -13.51 40.73
CA LYS A 444 1.95 -13.73 41.01
C LYS A 444 2.75 -13.42 39.75
N HIS A 445 3.79 -12.63 39.90
CA HIS A 445 4.81 -12.41 38.88
C HIS A 445 6.17 -12.27 39.55
N ARG A 446 7.24 -12.45 38.78
CA ARG A 446 8.61 -12.28 39.28
C ARG A 446 9.12 -10.92 38.85
N THR A 447 9.65 -10.15 39.81
CA THR A 447 10.22 -8.84 39.49
C THR A 447 11.56 -9.04 38.82
N TRP A 448 11.72 -8.41 37.65
CA TRP A 448 12.89 -8.52 36.82
C TRP A 448 13.63 -7.18 36.82
N PRO A 449 14.91 -7.10 37.25
CA PRO A 449 15.68 -5.88 37.14
C PRO A 449 16.18 -5.68 35.73
N GLU A 450 15.74 -4.63 35.05
CA GLU A 450 16.14 -4.30 33.66
C GLU A 450 17.65 -4.10 33.52
N SER A 451 18.32 -3.61 34.58
CA SER A 451 19.76 -3.41 34.58
C SER A 451 20.58 -4.70 34.44
N ALA A 452 19.98 -5.87 34.73
CA ALA A 452 20.67 -7.16 34.65
C ALA A 452 20.89 -7.62 33.19
N PHE A 453 20.18 -7.02 32.19
CA PHE A 453 20.23 -7.42 30.80
C PHE A 453 20.24 -6.21 29.88
N ALA A 454 21.38 -5.63 29.66
CA ALA A 454 21.53 -4.43 28.84
C ALA A 454 21.04 -4.60 27.37
N SER A 455 20.89 -5.85 26.90
CA SER A 455 20.40 -6.17 25.54
C SER A 455 18.96 -6.68 25.49
N ALA A 456 18.26 -6.74 26.63
CA ALA A 456 16.89 -7.24 26.68
C ALA A 456 15.90 -6.20 26.15
N ASN A 457 14.92 -6.66 25.40
CA ASN A 457 13.82 -5.85 24.87
C ASN A 457 12.53 -6.17 25.65
N VAL A 458 12.00 -5.19 26.39
CA VAL A 458 10.74 -5.37 27.11
C VAL A 458 9.58 -5.23 26.15
N LEU A 459 8.80 -6.31 26.02
CA LEU A 459 7.66 -6.41 25.09
C LEU A 459 6.33 -6.05 25.75
N ALA A 460 6.20 -6.33 27.05
CA ALA A 460 5.02 -5.98 27.84
C ALA A 460 5.40 -5.63 29.28
N ARG A 461 4.66 -4.69 29.90
CA ARG A 461 4.81 -4.28 31.31
C ARG A 461 3.50 -4.40 32.06
N PHE A 462 3.63 -4.72 33.35
CA PHE A 462 2.54 -4.59 34.28
C PHE A 462 2.30 -3.13 34.70
N ASP A 463 1.16 -2.85 35.28
CA ASP A 463 0.74 -1.54 35.82
C ASP A 463 1.63 -1.02 36.95
N ASN A 464 2.40 -1.90 37.62
CA ASN A 464 3.43 -1.52 38.59
C ASN A 464 4.80 -1.21 37.92
N GLY A 465 4.89 -1.19 36.59
CA GLY A 465 6.10 -0.93 35.81
C GLY A 465 7.01 -2.15 35.61
N SER A 466 6.75 -3.28 36.31
CA SER A 466 7.56 -4.51 36.17
C SER A 466 7.40 -5.15 34.80
N PRO A 467 8.47 -5.68 34.17
CA PRO A 467 8.36 -6.40 32.92
C PRO A 467 7.52 -7.68 33.04
N ALA A 468 6.56 -7.86 32.09
CA ALA A 468 5.71 -9.05 32.03
C ALA A 468 6.22 -10.06 30.97
N LEU A 469 6.64 -9.55 29.80
CA LEU A 469 7.22 -10.32 28.72
C LEU A 469 8.48 -9.60 28.22
N VAL A 470 9.60 -10.35 28.15
CA VAL A 470 10.90 -9.80 27.75
C VAL A 470 11.54 -10.68 26.69
N GLU A 471 12.15 -10.12 25.66
CA GLU A 471 13.00 -10.83 24.73
C GLU A 471 14.48 -10.61 25.07
N ILE A 472 15.22 -11.70 25.24
CA ILE A 472 16.67 -11.70 25.52
C ILE A 472 17.37 -12.31 24.31
N PRO A 473 18.05 -11.51 23.46
CA PRO A 473 18.83 -12.04 22.35
C PRO A 473 19.94 -12.98 22.84
N THR A 474 20.05 -14.16 22.24
CA THR A 474 21.02 -15.18 22.65
C THR A 474 21.64 -15.82 21.42
N GLY A 475 22.82 -15.36 21.02
CA GLY A 475 23.48 -15.80 19.79
C GLY A 475 22.64 -15.50 18.55
N LYS A 476 22.26 -16.54 17.80
CA LYS A 476 21.35 -16.42 16.65
C LYS A 476 19.87 -16.49 17.01
N GLY A 477 19.56 -17.02 18.20
CA GLY A 477 18.21 -17.16 18.73
C GLY A 477 17.84 -16.07 19.73
N SER A 478 16.72 -16.25 20.41
CA SER A 478 16.34 -15.43 21.57
C SER A 478 15.49 -16.21 22.58
N ILE A 479 15.52 -15.76 23.81
CA ILE A 479 14.67 -16.27 24.89
C ILE A 479 13.54 -15.26 25.10
N LEU A 480 12.29 -15.71 24.95
CA LEU A 480 11.10 -14.98 25.36
C LEU A 480 10.81 -15.34 26.80
N LEU A 481 11.11 -14.45 27.72
CA LEU A 481 10.92 -14.64 29.14
C LEU A 481 9.56 -14.13 29.57
N LEU A 482 8.72 -15.02 30.10
CA LEU A 482 7.46 -14.68 30.75
C LEU A 482 7.66 -14.70 32.26
N THR A 483 7.44 -13.57 32.93
CA THR A 483 7.71 -13.38 34.38
C THR A 483 6.57 -13.86 35.28
N SER A 484 5.44 -14.23 34.68
CA SER A 484 4.30 -14.88 35.35
C SER A 484 3.90 -16.11 34.56
N SER A 485 3.45 -17.17 35.20
CA SER A 485 2.92 -18.32 34.51
C SER A 485 1.43 -18.16 34.20
N TRP A 486 0.93 -19.08 33.37
CA TRP A 486 -0.50 -19.19 33.09
C TRP A 486 -1.19 -20.27 33.93
N ARG A 487 -0.55 -20.77 34.96
CA ARG A 487 -1.21 -21.60 35.98
C ARG A 487 -2.34 -20.83 36.65
N PRO A 488 -3.47 -21.47 37.00
CA PRO A 488 -4.57 -20.77 37.66
C PRO A 488 -4.21 -20.08 38.98
N GLU A 489 -3.18 -20.57 39.67
CA GLU A 489 -2.66 -19.95 40.89
C GLU A 489 -1.84 -18.66 40.65
N ASP A 490 -1.32 -18.45 39.42
CA ASP A 490 -0.48 -17.31 39.07
C ASP A 490 -1.25 -16.25 38.27
N SER A 491 -2.12 -16.68 37.33
CA SER A 491 -2.86 -15.72 36.50
C SER A 491 -4.13 -16.29 35.85
N GLN A 492 -4.95 -15.41 35.29
CA GLN A 492 -6.09 -15.74 34.44
C GLN A 492 -5.72 -15.86 32.96
N LEU A 493 -4.44 -15.77 32.60
CA LEU A 493 -3.99 -15.72 31.21
C LEU A 493 -4.50 -16.93 30.40
N ALA A 494 -4.39 -18.14 30.94
CA ALA A 494 -4.80 -19.37 30.26
C ALA A 494 -6.28 -19.44 29.87
N VAL A 495 -7.15 -18.81 30.67
CA VAL A 495 -8.60 -18.78 30.45
C VAL A 495 -9.07 -17.52 29.71
N SER A 496 -8.14 -16.64 29.36
CA SER A 496 -8.44 -15.41 28.61
C SER A 496 -8.49 -15.66 27.11
N THR A 497 -9.21 -14.79 26.40
CA THR A 497 -9.23 -14.77 24.93
C THR A 497 -7.88 -14.36 24.31
N LYS A 498 -6.92 -13.93 25.11
CA LYS A 498 -5.58 -13.48 24.69
C LYS A 498 -4.59 -14.62 24.59
N PHE A 499 -4.81 -15.70 25.33
CA PHE A 499 -3.83 -16.80 25.47
C PHE A 499 -3.55 -17.52 24.16
N VAL A 500 -4.59 -17.90 23.44
CA VAL A 500 -4.46 -18.61 22.17
C VAL A 500 -3.73 -17.77 21.10
N PRO A 501 -4.15 -16.50 20.83
CA PRO A 501 -3.42 -15.64 19.90
C PRO A 501 -1.95 -15.42 20.30
N LEU A 502 -1.67 -15.24 21.60
CA LEU A 502 -0.30 -15.03 22.09
C LEU A 502 0.60 -16.24 21.80
N LEU A 503 0.15 -17.44 22.13
CA LEU A 503 0.95 -18.66 21.91
C LEU A 503 1.15 -18.96 20.43
N PHE A 504 0.14 -18.70 19.56
CA PHE A 504 0.30 -18.83 18.13
C PHE A 504 1.25 -17.78 17.56
N SER A 505 1.21 -16.52 18.02
CA SER A 505 2.18 -15.49 17.63
C SER A 505 3.62 -15.86 18.03
N ILE A 506 3.81 -16.44 19.24
CA ILE A 506 5.12 -16.93 19.68
C ILE A 506 5.57 -18.12 18.81
N LEU A 507 4.67 -19.06 18.49
CA LEU A 507 4.97 -20.19 17.62
C LEU A 507 5.37 -19.72 16.21
N GLU A 508 4.65 -18.76 15.63
CA GLU A 508 4.99 -18.17 14.34
C GLU A 508 6.31 -17.42 14.36
N TYR A 509 6.60 -16.73 15.44
CA TYR A 509 7.87 -16.03 15.62
C TYR A 509 9.07 -16.99 15.72
N SER A 510 8.88 -18.15 16.35
CA SER A 510 9.91 -19.20 16.46
C SER A 510 10.09 -20.02 15.19
N ALA A 511 8.98 -20.43 14.58
CA ALA A 511 8.97 -21.37 13.45
C ALA A 511 9.03 -20.70 12.07
N GLY A 512 8.94 -19.36 12.02
CA GLY A 512 8.59 -18.63 10.82
C GLY A 512 7.09 -18.68 10.55
N ARG A 513 6.59 -17.93 9.57
CA ARG A 513 5.15 -17.88 9.26
C ARG A 513 4.57 -19.29 9.03
N LEU A 514 3.70 -19.72 9.94
CA LEU A 514 3.04 -21.01 9.87
C LEU A 514 1.92 -21.06 8.84
N ALA A 515 1.18 -19.98 8.76
CA ALA A 515 0.17 -19.76 7.75
C ALA A 515 0.75 -18.85 6.66
N GLN A 516 1.29 -19.44 5.60
CA GLN A 516 1.39 -18.69 4.36
C GLN A 516 -0.04 -18.31 3.94
N LYS A 517 -0.27 -17.05 3.59
CA LYS A 517 -1.43 -16.68 2.79
C LYS A 517 -1.42 -17.64 1.61
N ALA A 518 -2.25 -18.67 1.64
CA ALA A 518 -2.33 -19.65 0.55
C ALA A 518 -3.17 -19.11 -0.62
N ARG A 519 -3.48 -17.82 -0.60
CA ARG A 519 -4.43 -17.15 -1.50
C ARG A 519 -3.91 -15.79 -1.87
N PHE A 520 -3.78 -15.59 -3.15
CA PHE A 520 -3.32 -14.33 -3.73
C PHE A 520 -4.24 -13.95 -4.89
N ALA A 521 -4.29 -12.67 -5.18
CA ALA A 521 -4.86 -12.18 -6.42
C ALA A 521 -3.77 -12.11 -7.51
N THR A 522 -4.18 -12.07 -8.76
CA THR A 522 -3.26 -11.79 -9.86
C THR A 522 -2.61 -10.42 -9.65
N GLY A 523 -1.29 -10.36 -9.84
CA GLY A 523 -0.49 -9.17 -9.54
C GLY A 523 0.05 -9.07 -8.12
N ASP A 524 -0.45 -9.87 -7.17
CA ASP A 524 0.07 -9.86 -5.80
C ASP A 524 1.51 -10.36 -5.75
N ALA A 525 2.32 -9.73 -4.89
CA ALA A 525 3.64 -10.21 -4.54
C ALA A 525 3.54 -11.33 -3.48
N VAL A 526 3.96 -12.54 -3.84
CA VAL A 526 3.94 -13.71 -2.96
C VAL A 526 5.21 -13.76 -2.13
N PRO A 527 5.13 -13.75 -0.78
CA PRO A 527 6.30 -13.88 0.07
C PRO A 527 7.00 -15.24 -0.12
N ILE A 528 8.32 -15.22 -0.25
CA ILE A 528 9.15 -16.41 -0.37
C ILE A 528 9.66 -16.79 1.02
N PRO A 529 9.37 -18.01 1.52
CA PRO A 529 9.86 -18.44 2.82
C PRO A 529 11.38 -18.65 2.78
N GLN A 530 12.05 -18.20 3.84
CA GLN A 530 13.48 -18.42 4.02
C GLN A 530 13.77 -19.76 4.71
N ASN A 531 12.75 -20.35 5.32
CA ASN A 531 12.82 -21.67 5.94
C ASN A 531 11.44 -22.38 5.84
N PRO A 532 11.30 -23.47 5.09
CA PRO A 532 12.32 -24.06 4.21
C PRO A 532 12.67 -23.16 3.02
N VAL A 533 13.92 -23.23 2.57
CA VAL A 533 14.39 -22.40 1.44
C VAL A 533 13.68 -22.81 0.16
N ALA A 534 13.05 -21.85 -0.50
CA ALA A 534 12.44 -22.07 -1.80
C ALA A 534 13.47 -21.89 -2.92
N THR A 535 13.48 -22.78 -3.89
CA THR A 535 14.45 -22.80 -5.00
C THR A 535 13.82 -22.44 -6.34
N ALA A 536 12.53 -22.70 -6.51
CA ALA A 536 11.81 -22.39 -7.74
C ALA A 536 10.30 -22.28 -7.48
N ILE A 537 9.60 -21.62 -8.41
CA ILE A 537 8.14 -21.60 -8.47
C ILE A 537 7.69 -22.18 -9.80
N VAL A 538 6.75 -23.10 -9.77
CA VAL A 538 6.10 -23.68 -10.94
C VAL A 538 4.76 -23.00 -11.13
N LYS A 539 4.55 -22.35 -12.28
CA LYS A 539 3.30 -21.70 -12.67
C LYS A 539 2.22 -22.70 -13.08
N PRO A 540 0.96 -22.28 -13.21
CA PRO A 540 -0.13 -23.16 -13.65
C PRO A 540 0.08 -23.78 -15.04
N ASP A 541 0.77 -23.07 -15.94
CA ASP A 541 1.16 -23.54 -17.28
C ASP A 541 2.33 -24.52 -17.29
N GLY A 542 2.89 -24.85 -16.10
CA GLY A 542 4.05 -25.73 -15.95
C GLY A 542 5.41 -25.02 -16.06
N LYS A 543 5.46 -23.73 -16.37
CA LYS A 543 6.70 -22.98 -16.46
C LYS A 543 7.38 -22.86 -15.11
N ARG A 544 8.64 -23.28 -15.04
CA ARG A 544 9.46 -23.20 -13.82
C ARG A 544 10.30 -21.95 -13.80
N ILE A 545 10.18 -21.16 -12.74
CA ILE A 545 10.94 -19.94 -12.50
C ILE A 545 11.86 -20.16 -11.31
N THR A 546 13.17 -19.98 -11.52
CA THR A 546 14.16 -20.13 -10.45
C THR A 546 14.11 -18.91 -9.53
N ILE A 547 14.20 -19.12 -8.22
CA ILE A 547 14.28 -18.09 -7.21
C ILE A 547 15.75 -17.74 -6.97
N ASN A 548 16.09 -16.46 -7.02
CA ASN A 548 17.42 -15.97 -6.72
C ASN A 548 17.69 -15.97 -5.21
N LYS A 549 18.94 -16.20 -4.82
CA LYS A 549 19.34 -16.15 -3.40
C LYS A 549 19.09 -14.76 -2.82
N GLY A 550 18.34 -14.68 -1.73
CA GLY A 550 17.95 -13.41 -1.08
C GLY A 550 16.69 -12.75 -1.64
N GLN A 551 16.04 -13.36 -2.62
CA GLN A 551 14.75 -12.88 -3.10
C GLN A 551 13.67 -13.13 -2.05
N GLU A 552 12.99 -12.06 -1.61
CA GLU A 552 11.98 -12.10 -0.55
C GLU A 552 10.56 -12.27 -1.08
N THR A 553 10.32 -11.85 -2.32
CA THR A 553 8.98 -11.89 -2.93
C THR A 553 9.03 -12.37 -4.38
N PHE A 554 7.92 -12.96 -4.82
CA PHE A 554 7.68 -13.37 -6.20
C PHE A 554 6.51 -12.56 -6.76
N ALA A 555 6.74 -11.81 -7.82
CA ALA A 555 5.76 -10.92 -8.46
C ALA A 555 5.18 -11.49 -9.78
N GLY A 556 5.48 -12.75 -10.13
CA GLY A 556 5.05 -13.36 -11.40
C GLY A 556 3.68 -14.06 -11.32
N THR A 557 2.72 -13.50 -10.59
CA THR A 557 1.35 -14.01 -10.39
C THR A 557 0.39 -13.47 -11.45
N ASP A 558 0.74 -13.58 -12.72
CA ASP A 558 0.05 -12.98 -13.87
C ASP A 558 -1.16 -13.79 -14.39
N THR A 559 -1.30 -15.05 -13.96
CA THR A 559 -2.40 -15.93 -14.39
C THR A 559 -3.08 -16.58 -13.19
N PRO A 560 -4.41 -16.71 -13.17
CA PRO A 560 -5.08 -17.46 -12.11
C PRO A 560 -4.76 -18.95 -12.23
N GLY A 561 -4.65 -19.61 -11.07
CA GLY A 561 -4.33 -21.05 -11.02
C GLY A 561 -3.64 -21.49 -9.75
N ILE A 562 -3.23 -22.74 -9.72
CA ILE A 562 -2.45 -23.31 -8.63
C ILE A 562 -0.96 -23.24 -8.99
N TYR A 563 -0.23 -22.45 -8.24
CA TYR A 563 1.22 -22.37 -8.28
C TYR A 563 1.83 -23.32 -7.26
N ARG A 564 3.05 -23.77 -7.50
CA ARG A 564 3.77 -24.65 -6.58
C ARG A 564 5.17 -24.09 -6.32
N MET A 565 5.42 -23.76 -5.08
CA MET A 565 6.73 -23.34 -4.62
C MET A 565 7.54 -24.57 -4.24
N VAL A 566 8.67 -24.78 -4.90
CA VAL A 566 9.55 -25.93 -4.69
C VAL A 566 10.54 -25.57 -3.59
N THR A 567 10.49 -26.32 -2.50
CA THR A 567 11.38 -26.11 -1.34
C THR A 567 12.20 -27.37 -1.05
N SER A 568 13.15 -27.27 -0.11
CA SER A 568 13.94 -28.41 0.37
C SER A 568 13.09 -29.49 1.07
N GLU A 569 11.88 -29.14 1.56
CA GLU A 569 10.96 -30.04 2.27
C GLU A 569 9.82 -30.55 1.37
N GLY A 570 9.78 -30.12 0.10
CA GLY A 570 8.74 -30.51 -0.86
C GLY A 570 8.07 -29.30 -1.52
N GLU A 571 6.95 -29.57 -2.18
CA GLU A 571 6.18 -28.55 -2.89
C GLU A 571 5.12 -27.92 -1.97
N LEU A 572 5.09 -26.59 -1.93
CA LEU A 572 4.08 -25.77 -1.23
C LEU A 572 3.14 -25.14 -2.26
N PRO A 573 1.91 -25.67 -2.42
CA PRO A 573 0.95 -25.11 -3.35
C PRO A 573 0.32 -23.82 -2.78
N PHE A 574 0.11 -22.84 -3.65
CA PHE A 574 -0.68 -21.65 -3.37
C PHE A 574 -1.59 -21.33 -4.54
N ALA A 575 -2.74 -20.71 -4.26
CA ALA A 575 -3.72 -20.34 -5.26
C ALA A 575 -3.61 -18.85 -5.60
N VAL A 576 -3.66 -18.54 -6.88
CA VAL A 576 -3.83 -17.21 -7.42
C VAL A 576 -5.19 -17.16 -8.09
N ASN A 577 -6.01 -16.17 -7.75
CA ASN A 577 -7.33 -15.95 -8.32
C ASN A 577 -7.42 -14.54 -8.91
N ILE A 578 -8.50 -14.28 -9.63
CA ILE A 578 -8.83 -12.95 -10.12
C ILE A 578 -9.09 -12.04 -8.90
N PRO A 579 -8.73 -10.74 -8.96
CA PRO A 579 -9.11 -9.79 -7.91
C PRO A 579 -10.63 -9.78 -7.72
N PRO A 580 -11.11 -9.80 -6.47
CA PRO A 580 -12.56 -9.86 -6.18
C PRO A 580 -13.36 -8.70 -6.78
N GLU A 581 -12.71 -7.59 -7.00
CA GLU A 581 -13.26 -6.37 -7.58
C GLU A 581 -13.67 -6.58 -9.04
N GLU A 582 -12.94 -7.41 -9.79
CA GLU A 582 -13.21 -7.67 -11.22
C GLU A 582 -14.56 -8.35 -11.48
N SER A 583 -15.08 -9.07 -10.51
CA SER A 583 -16.43 -9.65 -10.60
C SER A 583 -17.57 -8.64 -10.42
N ARG A 584 -17.25 -7.37 -10.07
CA ARG A 584 -18.25 -6.31 -9.93
C ARG A 584 -18.42 -5.56 -11.25
N THR A 585 -18.94 -6.25 -12.25
CA THR A 585 -19.06 -5.78 -13.63
C THR A 585 -20.16 -4.74 -13.86
N GLN A 586 -20.86 -4.29 -12.83
CA GLN A 586 -21.86 -3.23 -12.94
C GLN A 586 -21.22 -1.91 -13.37
N PRO A 587 -21.82 -1.13 -14.30
CA PRO A 587 -21.29 0.15 -14.68
C PRO A 587 -21.18 1.12 -13.49
N MET A 588 -20.07 1.82 -13.41
CA MET A 588 -19.82 2.90 -12.46
C MET A 588 -20.42 4.20 -12.99
N ALA A 589 -21.09 4.95 -12.11
CA ALA A 589 -21.62 6.27 -12.50
C ALA A 589 -20.45 7.26 -12.74
N PRO A 590 -20.39 7.98 -13.88
CA PRO A 590 -19.36 8.99 -14.17
C PRO A 590 -19.20 10.04 -13.06
N LYS A 591 -20.28 10.33 -12.35
CA LYS A 591 -20.30 11.25 -11.21
C LYS A 591 -19.33 10.89 -10.08
N GLN A 592 -18.93 9.62 -9.95
CA GLN A 592 -17.93 9.21 -8.97
C GLN A 592 -16.54 9.74 -9.34
N LEU A 593 -16.18 9.76 -10.62
CA LEU A 593 -14.94 10.35 -11.11
C LEU A 593 -14.97 11.87 -10.99
N GLU A 594 -16.12 12.52 -11.26
CA GLU A 594 -16.28 13.98 -11.03
C GLU A 594 -16.05 14.37 -9.58
N GLN A 595 -16.54 13.57 -8.62
CA GLN A 595 -16.34 13.81 -7.19
C GLN A 595 -14.87 13.73 -6.77
N LEU A 596 -14.06 12.99 -7.52
CA LEU A 596 -12.61 12.87 -7.33
C LEU A 596 -11.82 13.94 -8.12
N GLY A 597 -12.51 14.90 -8.74
CA GLY A 597 -11.91 16.04 -9.41
C GLY A 597 -11.63 15.84 -10.91
N VAL A 598 -11.96 14.68 -11.49
CA VAL A 598 -11.77 14.42 -12.92
C VAL A 598 -12.70 15.31 -13.74
N LEU A 599 -12.16 15.99 -14.75
CA LEU A 599 -12.90 16.91 -15.62
C LEU A 599 -13.35 16.21 -16.90
N PHE A 600 -14.63 16.37 -17.25
CA PHE A 600 -15.20 15.86 -18.51
C PHE A 600 -15.44 16.99 -19.51
N PRO A 601 -15.28 16.75 -20.83
CA PRO A 601 -15.65 17.71 -21.85
C PRO A 601 -17.17 17.89 -21.84
N ASN A 602 -17.66 19.11 -21.57
CA ASN A 602 -19.06 19.52 -21.67
C ASN A 602 -20.10 18.67 -20.91
N VAL A 603 -20.14 18.78 -19.59
CA VAL A 603 -21.45 18.83 -18.92
C VAL A 603 -21.81 20.31 -18.78
N SER A 604 -22.57 20.83 -19.77
CA SER A 604 -23.18 22.17 -19.68
C SER A 604 -24.15 22.16 -18.50
N THR A 605 -23.66 22.48 -17.31
CA THR A 605 -24.50 23.03 -16.26
C THR A 605 -24.81 24.47 -16.67
N ALA A 606 -25.88 24.62 -17.42
CA ALA A 606 -26.51 25.92 -17.59
C ALA A 606 -26.98 26.40 -16.20
N LYS A 607 -26.13 27.16 -15.52
CA LYS A 607 -26.54 28.10 -14.49
C LYS A 607 -26.74 29.45 -15.15
N PRO A 608 -27.86 30.15 -14.86
CA PRO A 608 -28.10 31.45 -15.45
C PRO A 608 -27.10 32.47 -14.91
N ASP A 609 -26.50 33.21 -15.84
CA ASP A 609 -25.87 34.50 -15.70
C ASP A 609 -25.20 34.88 -14.38
N GLU A 610 -23.98 34.43 -14.16
CA GLU A 610 -22.95 35.21 -13.49
C GLU A 610 -21.83 35.53 -14.48
N PRO A 611 -21.31 36.76 -14.51
CA PRO A 611 -20.29 37.15 -15.47
C PRO A 611 -19.01 36.35 -15.19
N THR A 612 -18.59 35.59 -16.17
CA THR A 612 -17.37 34.81 -16.22
C THR A 612 -16.18 35.61 -15.72
N LYS A 613 -15.74 35.40 -14.49
CA LYS A 613 -14.39 35.76 -14.07
C LYS A 613 -13.43 34.88 -14.84
N LYS A 614 -12.80 35.41 -15.85
CA LYS A 614 -11.67 34.81 -16.55
C LYS A 614 -10.67 34.35 -15.48
N SER A 615 -10.41 33.06 -15.40
CA SER A 615 -9.36 32.47 -14.60
C SER A 615 -8.05 33.15 -14.95
N GLN A 616 -7.56 33.99 -14.04
CA GLN A 616 -6.25 34.59 -14.16
C GLN A 616 -5.26 33.55 -13.64
N LYS A 617 -4.41 33.05 -14.52
CA LYS A 617 -3.22 32.25 -14.13
C LYS A 617 -2.49 33.00 -13.01
N PRO A 618 -1.91 32.31 -12.01
CA PRO A 618 -1.17 32.97 -10.95
C PRO A 618 -0.05 33.80 -11.57
N PHE A 619 -0.11 35.09 -11.33
CA PHE A 619 0.78 36.13 -11.89
C PHE A 619 2.29 35.81 -11.75
N ALA A 620 2.66 34.97 -10.78
CA ALA A 620 4.04 34.60 -10.50
C ALA A 620 4.71 33.76 -11.62
N GLU A 621 3.94 32.99 -12.39
CA GLU A 621 4.48 32.03 -13.37
C GLU A 621 4.80 32.73 -14.72
N ILE A 622 3.97 33.70 -15.13
CA ILE A 622 4.19 34.50 -16.35
C ILE A 622 5.33 35.52 -16.12
N GLU A 623 5.47 36.02 -14.90
CA GLU A 623 6.54 36.95 -14.49
C GLU A 623 7.93 36.31 -14.58
N ASN A 624 8.07 35.00 -14.23
CA ASN A 624 9.35 34.32 -14.26
C ASN A 624 9.92 34.12 -15.67
N GLN A 625 9.09 34.13 -16.70
CA GLN A 625 9.52 33.91 -18.08
C GLN A 625 10.01 35.19 -18.80
N GLN A 626 9.46 36.35 -18.54
CA GLN A 626 9.79 37.56 -19.34
C GLN A 626 10.82 38.50 -18.72
N LYS A 627 10.98 38.56 -17.40
CA LYS A 627 11.96 39.38 -16.64
C LYS A 627 12.14 40.82 -17.15
N LEU A 628 11.08 41.43 -17.74
CA LEU A 628 11.10 42.78 -18.33
C LEU A 628 11.52 43.85 -17.33
N TRP A 629 11.24 43.65 -16.06
CA TRP A 629 11.63 44.57 -14.99
C TRP A 629 13.15 44.82 -14.91
N LYS A 630 13.99 43.86 -15.33
CA LYS A 630 15.46 44.04 -15.36
C LYS A 630 15.90 45.09 -16.37
N TRP A 631 15.23 45.11 -17.52
CA TRP A 631 15.52 46.10 -18.57
C TRP A 631 15.00 47.49 -18.18
N LEU A 632 13.83 47.59 -17.52
CA LEU A 632 13.30 48.82 -16.98
C LEU A 632 14.19 49.41 -15.89
N LEU A 633 14.73 48.52 -15.01
CA LEU A 633 15.68 48.95 -13.99
C LEU A 633 16.99 49.47 -14.61
N ALA A 634 17.53 48.78 -15.61
CA ALA A 634 18.71 49.21 -16.32
C ALA A 634 18.51 50.57 -17.00
N ALA A 635 17.36 50.80 -17.65
CA ALA A 635 17.01 52.08 -18.26
C ALA A 635 16.87 53.22 -17.22
N ALA A 636 16.26 52.93 -16.07
CA ALA A 636 16.16 53.91 -14.97
C ALA A 636 17.55 54.30 -14.42
N CYS A 637 18.46 53.32 -14.23
CA CYS A 637 19.83 53.60 -13.80
C CYS A 637 20.60 54.45 -14.80
N ILE A 638 20.45 54.20 -16.11
CA ILE A 638 21.10 54.99 -17.16
C ILE A 638 20.57 56.42 -17.13
N LEU A 639 19.25 56.65 -16.95
CA LEU A 639 18.65 57.96 -16.84
C LEU A 639 19.14 58.72 -15.61
N PHE A 640 19.32 58.09 -14.45
CA PHE A 640 19.91 58.72 -13.27
C PHE A 640 21.37 59.12 -13.49
N LEU A 641 22.15 58.31 -14.16
CA LEU A 641 23.54 58.64 -14.52
C LEU A 641 23.60 59.83 -15.49
N MET A 642 22.71 59.84 -16.49
CA MET A 642 22.60 60.98 -17.42
C MET A 642 22.15 62.28 -16.72
N GLU A 643 21.18 62.19 -15.81
CA GLU A 643 20.74 63.36 -14.99
C GLU A 643 21.90 63.89 -14.17
N THR A 644 22.63 63.00 -13.46
CA THR A 644 23.78 63.40 -12.63
C THR A 644 24.90 64.02 -13.45
N TRP A 645 25.18 63.47 -14.63
CA TRP A 645 26.18 64.03 -15.56
C TRP A 645 25.76 65.41 -16.10
N LEU A 646 24.48 65.59 -16.49
CA LEU A 646 23.94 66.84 -17.03
C LEU A 646 23.90 67.87 -15.95
N ALA A 647 23.48 67.56 -14.72
CA ALA A 647 23.50 68.46 -13.58
C ALA A 647 24.91 68.97 -13.25
N GLY A 648 25.90 68.04 -13.26
CA GLY A 648 27.30 68.42 -13.05
C GLY A 648 27.90 69.37 -14.15
N ARG A 649 27.34 69.23 -15.37
CA ARG A 649 27.78 70.12 -16.49
C ARG A 649 27.14 71.47 -16.47
N MET A 650 25.91 71.60 -15.98
CA MET A 650 25.16 72.89 -15.85
C MET A 650 25.53 73.66 -14.60
N THR A 651 26.16 73.10 -13.59
CA THR A 651 26.57 73.74 -12.33
C THR A 651 28.03 74.23 -12.34
N ARG A 652 28.75 74.29 -13.48
CA ARG A 652 30.08 74.92 -13.54
C ARG A 652 29.94 76.43 -13.47
N PRO A 653 30.36 77.06 -12.38
CA PRO A 653 30.34 78.51 -12.32
C PRO A 653 31.38 79.11 -13.27
N ALA A 654 31.01 80.11 -14.08
CA ALA A 654 31.93 80.92 -14.82
C ALA A 654 32.79 81.72 -13.81
N LEU A 655 34.07 81.35 -13.75
CA LEU A 655 35.06 82.21 -13.05
C LEU A 655 35.18 83.55 -13.81
N THR A 656 34.48 84.54 -13.34
CA THR A 656 34.72 85.95 -13.73
C THR A 656 35.99 86.41 -13.08
N ALA A 657 37.01 86.66 -13.88
CA ALA A 657 38.20 87.42 -13.51
C ALA A 657 37.75 88.83 -13.14
N GLN A 658 38.06 89.29 -11.94
CA GLN A 658 38.06 90.68 -11.56
C GLN A 658 39.52 91.11 -11.47
N GLU A 659 39.97 91.88 -12.47
CA GLU A 659 41.07 92.77 -12.37
C GLU A 659 40.57 94.12 -11.82
N GLY A 660 41.35 94.73 -10.95
CA GLY A 660 41.26 96.12 -10.56
C GLY A 660 41.15 96.36 -9.07
#